data_675e44a0502c1a74bac0f2fdb29cf4f0
#
_entry.id   675e44a0502c1a74bac0f2fdb29cf4f0
#
_cell.length_a   1.000
_cell.length_b   1.000
_cell.length_c   1.000
_cell.angle_alpha   90.00
_cell.angle_beta   90.00
_cell.angle_gamma   90.00
#
_symmetry.space_group_name_H-M   'P 1'
#
loop_
_entity.id
_entity.type
_entity.pdbx_description
1 polymer ?
#
loop_
_entity_poly.entity_id
_entity_poly.type
_entity_poly.pdbx_seq_one_letter_code
_entity_poly.pdbx_strand_id
1 'polypeptide(L)'
;MDNPGFHNTRREENHELGHAIQHDLQENNSTKADVATEKQDDTVYQERFGWGKFRPDYFQFFGTVQGMMVLLVICTVAENMTHGGMIGATISTIEKRYQLPSSKSGLVSTIYDVAHAVAALLLTFIVKTRRGKIQGIAAGTFLLGLGHLLYSLPHFIVGPHNYGEAVRVTCDPASNTTFTACVKEERGLSDFLFVFLFAQCLNALGGLTIYVFGSDILESTAPAGSGGFYLGILNAFKGAAGALGFIVTGQLLRVYIDFDKPGSIPPSDGSEDARWLGAWWLGFPPLAVAVVLTAPWILGLPEKISAKETETIEKGIKSVPEEREEDASKAKGLLGVLDFFKQVWVLCTNPTYMFTVLTGISVNMCITGLNTFGIKYVENQFSMTAGSASIVTGLSIVLAGILGSVMGGVIMKKYKMGVTGSLKLVSIATAFLFALPVAFLVRCPNTNMAGVTIPYGNGSMPRTPIVGVDALESPCNQVCPCPPAYNPVCGENGVEYFSPCLAGCRNVSQEQQYTSCHCHVGNQTRGERFSATSGRCSNGCTLLPLAMFLLAVFAMGIGMDNAPRVVIMLSCVKQNQRSFALGIDTSIRVLLGSVPAPLVYGALVDKACLLWDRNCDKRGACLLYDNALLSTYMAILKTVLASWSVFCACLAMFFWNRRNMEAYEVEKELEGNDEEM
;
A
#
# COMPACT_ATOMS: atom_id res chain seq x y z
N MET A 1 -40.42 94.14 10.73
CA MET A 1 -40.30 94.22 12.19
C MET A 1 -39.49 92.96 12.55
N ASP A 2 -38.21 93.09 12.61
CA ASP A 2 -37.23 92.07 12.83
C ASP A 2 -37.06 91.81 14.34
N ASN A 3 -37.03 90.54 14.70
CA ASN A 3 -36.82 90.08 16.08
C ASN A 3 -35.37 89.58 16.25
N PRO A 4 -34.51 90.32 16.97
CA PRO A 4 -33.06 90.03 17.08
C PRO A 4 -32.68 88.99 18.11
N GLY A 5 -33.62 88.15 18.58
CA GLY A 5 -33.35 87.20 19.73
C GLY A 5 -32.91 85.79 19.32
N PHE A 6 -32.82 85.41 18.09
CA PHE A 6 -32.63 84.02 17.64
C PHE A 6 -31.20 83.70 17.15
N HIS A 7 -30.28 84.64 17.16
CA HIS A 7 -28.96 84.44 16.58
C HIS A 7 -27.83 84.19 17.61
N ASN A 8 -28.08 84.44 18.90
CA ASN A 8 -27.03 84.27 19.90
C ASN A 8 -26.99 82.88 20.61
N THR A 9 -28.12 82.22 20.72
CA THR A 9 -28.18 80.87 21.33
C THR A 9 -27.54 79.79 20.46
N ARG A 10 -27.49 79.96 19.14
CA ARG A 10 -26.83 78.96 18.26
C ARG A 10 -25.32 79.07 18.19
N ARG A 11 -24.75 80.16 18.65
CA ARG A 11 -23.29 80.35 18.66
C ARG A 11 -22.63 79.87 19.95
N GLU A 12 -23.35 79.87 21.04
CA GLU A 12 -22.88 79.33 22.33
C GLU A 12 -23.00 77.80 22.35
N GLU A 13 -24.10 77.21 21.87
CA GLU A 13 -24.21 75.77 21.76
C GLU A 13 -23.16 75.13 20.83
N ASN A 14 -22.77 75.83 19.73
CA ASN A 14 -21.72 75.30 18.84
C ASN A 14 -20.32 75.47 19.44
N HIS A 15 -20.10 76.38 20.39
CA HIS A 15 -18.81 76.54 21.04
C HIS A 15 -18.62 75.49 22.18
N GLU A 16 -19.66 75.14 22.94
CA GLU A 16 -19.64 74.09 23.93
C GLU A 16 -19.55 72.68 23.26
N LEU A 17 -20.25 72.46 22.15
CA LEU A 17 -20.15 71.22 21.41
C LEU A 17 -18.75 71.01 20.79
N GLY A 18 -18.09 72.08 20.35
CA GLY A 18 -16.71 72.04 19.83
C GLY A 18 -15.68 71.71 20.93
N HIS A 19 -15.86 72.17 22.15
CA HIS A 19 -14.98 71.82 23.28
C HIS A 19 -15.23 70.42 23.79
N ALA A 20 -16.47 69.93 23.83
CA ALA A 20 -16.78 68.57 24.20
C ALA A 20 -16.20 67.55 23.20
N ILE A 21 -16.31 67.82 21.87
CA ILE A 21 -15.73 66.96 20.83
C ILE A 21 -14.20 66.98 20.86
N GLN A 22 -13.57 68.12 21.21
CA GLN A 22 -12.09 68.17 21.37
C GLN A 22 -11.60 67.44 22.63
N HIS A 23 -12.37 67.43 23.71
CA HIS A 23 -12.02 66.67 24.93
C HIS A 23 -12.18 65.19 24.72
N ASP A 24 -13.25 64.73 24.08
CA ASP A 24 -13.45 63.33 23.69
C ASP A 24 -12.44 62.81 22.65
N LEU A 25 -11.97 63.69 21.74
CA LEU A 25 -10.90 63.34 20.80
C LEU A 25 -9.51 63.26 21.46
N GLN A 26 -9.27 64.03 22.51
CA GLN A 26 -8.02 63.96 23.28
C GLN A 26 -8.00 62.78 24.25
N GLU A 27 -9.12 62.45 24.90
CA GLU A 27 -9.26 61.29 25.76
C GLU A 27 -9.23 59.97 24.97
N ASN A 28 -9.87 59.94 23.77
CA ASN A 28 -9.76 58.79 22.86
C ASN A 28 -8.37 58.64 22.21
N ASN A 29 -7.57 59.72 22.09
CA ASN A 29 -6.21 59.60 21.59
C ASN A 29 -5.24 59.17 22.69
N SER A 30 -5.46 59.55 23.96
CA SER A 30 -4.65 59.04 25.08
C SER A 30 -4.92 57.55 25.37
N THR A 31 -6.21 57.13 25.37
CA THR A 31 -6.60 55.72 25.49
C THR A 31 -6.17 54.89 24.28
N LYS A 32 -6.12 55.47 23.07
CA LYS A 32 -5.54 54.74 21.92
C LYS A 32 -4.02 54.68 21.94
N ALA A 33 -3.33 55.65 22.52
CA ALA A 33 -1.89 55.60 22.72
C ALA A 33 -1.50 54.56 23.81
N ASP A 34 -2.26 54.48 24.90
CA ASP A 34 -2.02 53.49 25.97
C ASP A 34 -2.43 52.07 25.52
N VAL A 35 -3.52 51.91 24.74
CA VAL A 35 -3.88 50.65 24.12
C VAL A 35 -2.95 50.27 22.95
N ALA A 36 -2.32 51.25 22.29
CA ALA A 36 -1.32 50.95 21.25
C ALA A 36 0.05 50.60 21.84
N THR A 37 0.39 51.10 23.06
CA THR A 37 1.61 50.69 23.76
C THR A 37 1.46 49.35 24.47
N GLU A 38 0.26 48.99 24.93
CA GLU A 38 -0.01 47.66 25.51
C GLU A 38 -0.19 46.58 24.42
N LYS A 39 -0.51 46.95 23.16
CA LYS A 39 -0.56 46.05 22.00
C LYS A 39 0.77 45.83 21.29
N GLN A 40 1.84 46.50 21.70
CA GLN A 40 3.14 46.40 21.01
C GLN A 40 4.10 45.40 21.64
N ASP A 41 3.66 44.67 22.68
CA ASP A 41 4.46 43.61 23.31
C ASP A 41 3.87 42.20 23.10
N ASP A 42 2.86 42.06 22.27
CA ASP A 42 2.56 40.79 21.59
C ASP A 42 3.61 40.59 20.49
N THR A 43 4.87 40.52 20.87
CA THR A 43 5.92 39.88 20.09
C THR A 43 5.41 38.48 19.83
N VAL A 44 4.99 38.28 18.59
CA VAL A 44 4.62 37.01 18.01
C VAL A 44 5.69 35.99 18.45
N TYR A 45 5.42 35.25 19.50
CA TYR A 45 6.25 34.15 19.98
C TYR A 45 6.20 33.08 18.91
N GLN A 46 7.04 33.23 17.89
CA GLN A 46 7.34 32.18 16.95
C GLN A 46 8.07 31.10 17.75
N GLU A 47 7.34 30.08 18.17
CA GLU A 47 7.97 28.97 18.88
C GLU A 47 9.05 28.38 17.99
N ARG A 48 10.30 28.46 18.46
CA ARG A 48 11.46 27.93 17.74
C ARG A 48 11.48 26.40 17.82
N PHE A 49 11.93 25.77 16.75
CA PHE A 49 12.21 24.34 16.73
C PHE A 49 13.20 23.96 17.83
N GLY A 50 12.92 22.89 18.57
CA GLY A 50 13.82 22.36 19.60
C GLY A 50 13.13 21.61 20.73
N TRP A 51 13.91 21.19 21.70
CA TRP A 51 13.48 20.35 22.81
C TRP A 51 13.60 21.11 24.14
N GLY A 52 12.51 21.56 24.67
CA GLY A 52 12.50 22.33 25.91
C GLY A 52 13.34 23.61 25.82
N LYS A 53 14.43 23.65 26.57
CA LYS A 53 15.38 24.80 26.58
C LYS A 53 16.43 24.74 25.47
N PHE A 54 16.64 23.58 24.84
CA PHE A 54 17.62 23.40 23.77
C PHE A 54 17.01 23.73 22.41
N ARG A 55 17.32 24.92 21.87
CA ARG A 55 16.76 25.46 20.62
C ARG A 55 17.86 26.10 19.74
N PRO A 56 18.78 25.31 19.20
CA PRO A 56 19.92 25.83 18.44
C PRO A 56 19.49 26.44 17.08
N ASP A 57 20.15 27.55 16.71
CA ASP A 57 19.77 28.33 15.53
C ASP A 57 19.92 27.57 14.22
N TYR A 58 20.90 26.67 14.11
CA TYR A 58 21.12 25.86 12.88
C TYR A 58 20.06 24.80 12.63
N PHE A 59 19.21 24.46 13.61
CA PHE A 59 18.11 23.52 13.41
C PHE A 59 16.76 24.20 13.12
N GLN A 60 16.70 25.53 13.09
CA GLN A 60 15.43 26.25 12.88
C GLN A 60 14.81 25.98 11.50
N PHE A 61 15.57 25.51 10.51
CA PHE A 61 15.04 25.02 9.25
C PHE A 61 13.91 23.99 9.46
N PHE A 62 14.04 23.06 10.42
CA PHE A 62 13.03 22.04 10.69
C PHE A 62 11.73 22.60 11.31
N GLY A 63 11.75 23.82 11.85
CA GLY A 63 10.55 24.55 12.26
C GLY A 63 9.76 25.17 11.11
N THR A 64 10.31 25.18 9.89
CA THR A 64 9.61 25.65 8.69
C THR A 64 8.74 24.55 8.08
N VAL A 65 7.77 24.94 7.22
CA VAL A 65 6.93 23.99 6.46
C VAL A 65 7.76 23.04 5.63
N GLN A 66 8.84 23.55 4.98
CA GLN A 66 9.73 22.73 4.16
C GLN A 66 10.50 21.71 5.00
N GLY A 67 11.04 22.14 6.15
CA GLY A 67 11.77 21.24 7.05
C GLY A 67 10.88 20.16 7.66
N MET A 68 9.66 20.51 8.08
CA MET A 68 8.66 19.55 8.53
C MET A 68 8.29 18.58 7.43
N MET A 69 8.12 19.06 6.20
CA MET A 69 7.83 18.22 5.06
C MET A 69 8.94 17.19 4.79
N VAL A 70 10.22 17.57 4.91
CA VAL A 70 11.35 16.64 4.76
C VAL A 70 11.24 15.48 5.76
N LEU A 71 10.96 15.79 7.05
CA LEU A 71 10.80 14.76 8.08
C LEU A 71 9.63 13.82 7.77
N LEU A 72 8.48 14.37 7.38
CA LEU A 72 7.30 13.58 7.01
C LEU A 72 7.54 12.74 5.75
N VAL A 73 8.28 13.26 4.76
CA VAL A 73 8.63 12.51 3.54
C VAL A 73 9.52 11.32 3.88
N ILE A 74 10.53 11.47 4.74
CA ILE A 74 11.39 10.34 5.16
C ILE A 74 10.53 9.22 5.77
N CYS A 75 9.63 9.57 6.69
CA CYS A 75 8.76 8.61 7.35
C CYS A 75 7.76 7.97 6.36
N THR A 76 7.15 8.78 5.49
CA THR A 76 6.18 8.31 4.47
C THR A 76 6.85 7.41 3.44
N VAL A 77 8.09 7.73 3.03
CA VAL A 77 8.86 6.89 2.10
C VAL A 77 9.18 5.57 2.74
N ALA A 78 9.68 5.54 3.97
CA ALA A 78 10.01 4.30 4.66
C ALA A 78 8.78 3.39 4.85
N GLU A 79 7.64 3.95 5.28
CA GLU A 79 6.38 3.22 5.48
C GLU A 79 5.86 2.64 4.16
N ASN A 80 5.75 3.46 3.12
CA ASN A 80 5.16 3.00 1.85
C ASN A 80 6.12 2.14 1.03
N MET A 81 7.42 2.35 1.14
CA MET A 81 8.43 1.45 0.58
C MET A 81 8.30 0.05 1.17
N THR A 82 8.09 -0.05 2.48
CA THR A 82 7.91 -1.32 3.18
C THR A 82 6.57 -1.96 2.83
N HIS A 83 5.45 -1.29 3.16
CA HIS A 83 4.12 -1.85 3.01
C HIS A 83 3.68 -1.95 1.55
N GLY A 84 3.93 -0.92 0.75
CA GLY A 84 3.51 -0.84 -0.65
C GLY A 84 4.40 -1.62 -1.63
N GLY A 85 5.62 -2.03 -1.23
CA GLY A 85 6.56 -2.68 -2.15
C GLY A 85 7.27 -3.90 -1.57
N MET A 86 8.06 -3.72 -0.49
CA MET A 86 8.97 -4.75 0.01
C MET A 86 8.24 -6.01 0.47
N ILE A 87 7.13 -5.89 1.20
CA ILE A 87 6.38 -7.04 1.73
C ILE A 87 5.87 -7.92 0.59
N GLY A 88 5.25 -7.33 -0.43
CA GLY A 88 4.77 -8.08 -1.59
C GLY A 88 5.90 -8.75 -2.38
N ALA A 89 7.06 -8.08 -2.50
CA ALA A 89 8.23 -8.61 -3.19
C ALA A 89 8.89 -9.78 -2.44
N THR A 90 8.83 -9.80 -1.11
CA THR A 90 9.46 -10.82 -0.27
C THR A 90 8.57 -12.01 0.03
N ILE A 91 7.27 -11.94 -0.29
CA ILE A 91 6.28 -12.93 0.16
C ILE A 91 6.60 -14.35 -0.30
N SER A 92 7.02 -14.53 -1.55
CA SER A 92 7.37 -15.87 -2.08
C SER A 92 8.61 -16.45 -1.40
N THR A 93 9.60 -15.62 -1.07
CA THR A 93 10.79 -16.03 -0.33
C THR A 93 10.47 -16.40 1.11
N ILE A 94 9.59 -15.63 1.78
CA ILE A 94 9.12 -15.93 3.14
C ILE A 94 8.29 -17.22 3.15
N GLU A 95 7.41 -17.44 2.18
CA GLU A 95 6.64 -18.69 2.05
C GLU A 95 7.57 -19.91 1.92
N LYS A 96 8.57 -19.83 1.05
CA LYS A 96 9.56 -20.90 0.87
C LYS A 96 10.39 -21.13 2.14
N ARG A 97 10.86 -20.06 2.79
CA ARG A 97 11.72 -20.14 3.99
C ARG A 97 10.98 -20.68 5.22
N TYR A 98 9.75 -20.22 5.44
CA TYR A 98 8.94 -20.54 6.62
C TYR A 98 7.85 -21.59 6.35
N GLN A 99 7.85 -22.20 5.17
CA GLN A 99 6.92 -23.25 4.75
C GLN A 99 5.45 -22.84 4.96
N LEU A 100 5.10 -21.63 4.50
CA LEU A 100 3.76 -21.07 4.64
C LEU A 100 2.98 -21.21 3.33
N PRO A 101 1.72 -21.70 3.35
CA PRO A 101 0.82 -21.57 2.19
C PRO A 101 0.43 -20.10 1.97
N SER A 102 0.09 -19.75 0.73
CA SER A 102 -0.23 -18.36 0.35
C SER A 102 -1.43 -17.78 1.09
N SER A 103 -2.39 -18.63 1.48
CA SER A 103 -3.52 -18.23 2.32
C SER A 103 -3.09 -17.72 3.71
N LYS A 104 -2.00 -18.26 4.28
CA LYS A 104 -1.44 -17.81 5.56
C LYS A 104 -0.53 -16.60 5.41
N SER A 105 0.30 -16.56 4.37
CA SER A 105 1.15 -15.39 4.11
C SER A 105 0.34 -14.14 3.78
N GLY A 106 -0.82 -14.28 3.16
CA GLY A 106 -1.78 -13.20 2.95
C GLY A 106 -2.25 -12.52 4.24
N LEU A 107 -2.30 -13.26 5.37
CA LEU A 107 -2.63 -12.67 6.68
C LEU A 107 -1.64 -11.57 7.10
N VAL A 108 -0.39 -11.63 6.66
CA VAL A 108 0.63 -10.63 6.99
C VAL A 108 0.25 -9.25 6.43
N SER A 109 -0.27 -9.19 5.21
CA SER A 109 -0.78 -7.93 4.64
C SER A 109 -2.14 -7.54 5.25
N THR A 110 -3.03 -8.52 5.46
CA THR A 110 -4.36 -8.28 6.01
C THR A 110 -4.32 -7.65 7.39
N ILE A 111 -3.45 -8.12 8.30
CA ILE A 111 -3.38 -7.61 9.68
C ILE A 111 -2.93 -6.15 9.73
N TYR A 112 -2.07 -5.72 8.81
CA TYR A 112 -1.70 -4.32 8.66
C TYR A 112 -2.94 -3.47 8.37
N ASP A 113 -3.74 -3.85 7.36
CA ASP A 113 -4.95 -3.12 6.97
C ASP A 113 -5.98 -3.06 8.09
N VAL A 114 -6.19 -4.17 8.81
CA VAL A 114 -7.11 -4.22 9.97
C VAL A 114 -6.64 -3.29 11.08
N ALA A 115 -5.37 -3.40 11.48
CA ALA A 115 -4.80 -2.57 12.53
C ALA A 115 -4.83 -1.08 12.15
N HIS A 116 -4.52 -0.76 10.89
CA HIS A 116 -4.59 0.59 10.34
C HIS A 116 -6.03 1.16 10.41
N ALA A 117 -7.04 0.40 9.97
CA ALA A 117 -8.43 0.84 9.97
C ALA A 117 -8.97 1.05 11.39
N VAL A 118 -8.69 0.12 12.32
CA VAL A 118 -9.12 0.22 13.72
C VAL A 118 -8.43 1.40 14.40
N ALA A 119 -7.12 1.54 14.21
CA ALA A 119 -6.36 2.65 14.79
C ALA A 119 -6.80 4.01 14.22
N ALA A 120 -7.18 4.08 12.94
CA ALA A 120 -7.69 5.31 12.33
C ALA A 120 -8.91 5.85 13.06
N LEU A 121 -9.87 4.98 13.35
CA LEU A 121 -11.08 5.36 14.08
C LEU A 121 -10.78 5.81 15.52
N LEU A 122 -9.90 5.09 16.21
CA LEU A 122 -9.59 5.36 17.63
C LEU A 122 -8.72 6.61 17.82
N LEU A 123 -7.61 6.70 17.09
CA LEU A 123 -6.62 7.77 17.28
C LEU A 123 -7.15 9.14 16.83
N THR A 124 -7.91 9.21 15.75
CA THR A 124 -8.53 10.47 15.30
C THR A 124 -9.58 10.99 16.29
N PHE A 125 -10.25 10.09 17.01
CA PHE A 125 -11.20 10.47 18.05
C PHE A 125 -10.52 10.94 19.34
N ILE A 126 -9.42 10.29 19.74
CA ILE A 126 -8.73 10.56 21.00
C ILE A 126 -7.82 11.80 20.92
N VAL A 127 -7.05 11.93 19.82
CA VAL A 127 -5.98 12.94 19.70
C VAL A 127 -6.48 14.16 18.92
N LYS A 128 -6.87 15.21 19.66
CA LYS A 128 -7.41 16.46 19.08
C LYS A 128 -6.41 17.61 19.09
N THR A 129 -5.51 17.66 20.08
CA THR A 129 -4.57 18.77 20.26
C THR A 129 -3.36 18.67 19.31
N ARG A 130 -2.85 19.81 18.82
CA ARG A 130 -1.66 19.85 17.95
C ARG A 130 -0.45 19.17 18.61
N ARG A 131 -0.19 19.44 19.90
CA ARG A 131 0.88 18.78 20.65
C ARG A 131 0.70 17.26 20.70
N GLY A 132 -0.54 16.79 20.96
CA GLY A 132 -0.87 15.37 20.94
C GLY A 132 -0.62 14.74 19.57
N LYS A 133 -0.93 15.45 18.47
CA LYS A 133 -0.65 14.99 17.11
C LYS A 133 0.86 14.87 16.84
N ILE A 134 1.67 15.87 17.25
CA ILE A 134 3.14 15.83 17.12
C ILE A 134 3.71 14.65 17.92
N GLN A 135 3.29 14.47 19.17
CA GLN A 135 3.70 13.33 20.00
C GLN A 135 3.24 12.00 19.40
N GLY A 136 2.02 11.97 18.84
CA GLY A 136 1.48 10.81 18.13
C GLY A 136 2.30 10.42 16.91
N ILE A 137 2.74 11.40 16.10
CA ILE A 137 3.61 11.13 14.94
C ILE A 137 4.97 10.58 15.42
N ALA A 138 5.59 11.21 16.41
CA ALA A 138 6.89 10.76 16.91
C ALA A 138 6.83 9.36 17.54
N ALA A 139 5.81 9.07 18.34
CA ALA A 139 5.57 7.73 18.88
C ALA A 139 5.30 6.72 17.77
N GLY A 140 4.47 7.07 16.78
CA GLY A 140 4.19 6.24 15.63
C GLY A 140 5.42 5.97 14.77
N THR A 141 6.26 6.98 14.55
CA THR A 141 7.53 6.82 13.83
C THR A 141 8.46 5.85 14.56
N PHE A 142 8.53 5.92 15.89
CA PHE A 142 9.28 4.96 16.70
C PHE A 142 8.69 3.54 16.60
N LEU A 143 7.36 3.40 16.68
CA LEU A 143 6.67 2.10 16.52
C LEU A 143 6.89 1.52 15.12
N LEU A 144 6.91 2.35 14.07
CA LEU A 144 7.20 1.94 12.71
C LEU A 144 8.62 1.35 12.61
N GLY A 145 9.62 2.03 13.18
CA GLY A 145 11.00 1.51 13.21
C GLY A 145 11.12 0.21 13.99
N LEU A 146 10.46 0.10 15.14
CA LEU A 146 10.40 -1.13 15.93
C LEU A 146 9.72 -2.27 15.16
N GLY A 147 8.64 -1.98 14.44
CA GLY A 147 7.95 -2.92 13.57
C GLY A 147 8.84 -3.44 12.45
N HIS A 148 9.63 -2.57 11.80
CA HIS A 148 10.60 -2.98 10.78
C HIS A 148 11.69 -3.89 11.35
N LEU A 149 12.26 -3.58 12.52
CA LEU A 149 13.24 -4.44 13.19
C LEU A 149 12.63 -5.81 13.54
N LEU A 150 11.43 -5.80 14.10
CA LEU A 150 10.74 -7.02 14.49
C LEU A 150 10.39 -7.89 13.27
N TYR A 151 10.06 -7.26 12.12
CA TYR A 151 9.79 -7.98 10.89
C TYR A 151 11.04 -8.73 10.38
N SER A 152 12.24 -8.16 10.53
CA SER A 152 13.50 -8.80 10.16
C SER A 152 14.01 -9.81 11.20
N LEU A 153 13.52 -9.76 12.44
CA LEU A 153 14.01 -10.56 13.57
C LEU A 153 14.04 -12.09 13.34
N PRO A 154 13.04 -12.70 12.67
CA PRO A 154 13.06 -14.13 12.41
C PRO A 154 14.30 -14.63 11.68
N HIS A 155 14.92 -13.82 10.81
CA HIS A 155 16.16 -14.20 10.14
C HIS A 155 17.32 -14.43 11.13
N PHE A 156 17.44 -13.60 12.17
CA PHE A 156 18.53 -13.66 13.14
C PHE A 156 18.35 -14.78 14.17
N ILE A 157 17.10 -15.20 14.42
CA ILE A 157 16.78 -16.27 15.37
C ILE A 157 16.90 -17.64 14.71
N VAL A 158 16.47 -17.75 13.46
CA VAL A 158 16.49 -19.01 12.71
C VAL A 158 17.91 -19.28 12.21
N GLY A 159 18.39 -20.52 12.37
CA GLY A 159 19.68 -20.97 11.87
C GLY A 159 19.87 -20.80 10.36
N PRO A 160 21.07 -21.05 9.82
CA PRO A 160 21.30 -20.96 8.38
C PRO A 160 20.41 -21.96 7.64
N HIS A 161 20.01 -21.57 6.43
CA HIS A 161 19.24 -22.47 5.58
C HIS A 161 20.16 -23.54 5.00
N ASN A 162 20.03 -24.75 5.50
CA ASN A 162 20.77 -25.88 4.96
C ASN A 162 20.05 -26.41 3.72
N TYR A 163 20.65 -26.17 2.56
CA TYR A 163 20.19 -26.82 1.33
C TYR A 163 20.42 -28.35 1.37
N GLY A 164 21.07 -28.86 2.43
CA GLY A 164 21.35 -30.24 2.71
C GLY A 164 22.41 -30.86 1.78
N GLU A 165 23.22 -31.77 2.28
CA GLU A 165 24.05 -32.66 1.45
C GLU A 165 23.17 -33.50 0.49
N ALA A 166 21.90 -33.70 0.84
CA ALA A 166 20.86 -34.31 0.01
C ALA A 166 20.65 -33.69 -1.36
N VAL A 167 21.12 -32.47 -1.57
CA VAL A 167 20.92 -31.69 -2.81
C VAL A 167 21.72 -32.23 -3.99
N ARG A 168 22.83 -32.92 -3.77
CA ARG A 168 23.66 -33.53 -4.82
C ARG A 168 23.42 -35.03 -4.99
N VAL A 169 22.38 -35.55 -4.33
CA VAL A 169 22.08 -36.95 -4.43
C VAL A 169 21.63 -37.32 -5.82
N THR A 170 22.46 -38.05 -6.49
CA THR A 170 22.16 -38.75 -7.74
C THR A 170 21.52 -40.10 -7.40
N CYS A 171 20.92 -40.76 -8.40
CA CYS A 171 20.38 -42.10 -8.24
C CYS A 171 21.50 -43.13 -8.07
N ASP A 172 21.77 -43.56 -6.82
CA ASP A 172 22.66 -44.65 -6.52
C ASP A 172 21.89 -45.81 -5.84
N PRO A 173 21.54 -46.85 -6.59
CA PRO A 173 20.83 -48.02 -6.05
C PRO A 173 21.60 -48.79 -4.96
N ALA A 174 22.91 -48.57 -4.87
CA ALA A 174 23.75 -49.22 -3.85
C ALA A 174 23.81 -48.44 -2.51
N SER A 175 23.26 -47.23 -2.49
CA SER A 175 23.22 -46.40 -1.30
C SER A 175 22.18 -46.89 -0.31
N ASN A 176 22.62 -47.27 0.89
CA ASN A 176 21.76 -47.69 2.01
C ASN A 176 21.19 -46.50 2.81
N THR A 177 21.21 -45.30 2.26
CA THR A 177 20.68 -44.09 2.91
C THR A 177 19.16 -44.11 2.86
N THR A 178 18.51 -44.38 3.97
CA THR A 178 17.07 -44.17 4.14
C THR A 178 16.86 -42.71 4.51
N PHE A 179 16.36 -41.93 3.56
CA PHE A 179 15.88 -40.59 3.86
C PHE A 179 14.54 -40.74 4.58
N THR A 180 14.51 -40.44 5.88
CA THR A 180 13.23 -40.32 6.58
C THR A 180 12.45 -39.17 5.93
N ALA A 181 11.26 -39.45 5.43
CA ALA A 181 10.38 -38.49 4.79
C ALA A 181 10.04 -37.26 5.66
N CYS A 182 10.51 -37.26 6.88
CA CYS A 182 10.31 -36.23 7.87
C CYS A 182 11.59 -36.02 8.66
N VAL A 183 12.50 -35.21 8.15
CA VAL A 183 13.48 -34.58 9.02
C VAL A 183 12.65 -33.71 9.95
N LYS A 184 12.68 -34.01 11.26
CA LYS A 184 12.14 -33.13 12.31
C LYS A 184 12.98 -31.85 12.37
N GLU A 185 13.05 -31.15 11.23
CA GLU A 185 13.63 -29.84 11.18
C GLU A 185 12.64 -28.90 11.82
N GLU A 186 13.01 -28.49 13.02
CA GLU A 186 12.46 -27.35 13.76
C GLU A 186 10.92 -27.20 13.69
N ARG A 187 10.27 -27.95 14.58
CA ARG A 187 8.91 -27.59 15.01
C ARG A 187 8.93 -26.10 15.35
N GLY A 188 8.29 -25.28 14.53
CA GLY A 188 8.14 -23.87 14.87
C GLY A 188 8.43 -22.85 13.77
N LEU A 189 8.95 -23.23 12.59
CA LEU A 189 9.16 -22.24 11.52
C LEU A 189 7.85 -21.52 11.15
N SER A 190 6.73 -22.22 11.08
CA SER A 190 5.42 -21.61 10.83
C SER A 190 4.94 -20.70 11.98
N ASP A 191 5.50 -20.84 13.18
CA ASP A 191 5.10 -20.03 14.35
C ASP A 191 5.67 -18.61 14.27
N PHE A 192 6.73 -18.39 13.48
CA PHE A 192 7.23 -17.06 13.17
C PHE A 192 6.20 -16.19 12.43
N LEU A 193 5.13 -16.78 11.89
CA LEU A 193 3.98 -16.03 11.37
C LEU A 193 3.45 -15.01 12.40
N PHE A 194 3.38 -15.39 13.68
CA PHE A 194 2.91 -14.47 14.74
C PHE A 194 3.83 -13.27 14.94
N VAL A 195 5.15 -13.45 14.74
CA VAL A 195 6.12 -12.36 14.80
C VAL A 195 5.88 -11.38 13.64
N PHE A 196 5.66 -11.89 12.44
CA PHE A 196 5.32 -11.06 11.27
C PHE A 196 4.00 -10.31 11.48
N LEU A 197 2.97 -10.97 12.01
CA LEU A 197 1.67 -10.35 12.28
C LEU A 197 1.80 -9.22 13.32
N PHE A 198 2.53 -9.44 14.41
CA PHE A 198 2.74 -8.43 15.43
C PHE A 198 3.58 -7.25 14.92
N ALA A 199 4.62 -7.51 14.15
CA ALA A 199 5.40 -6.48 13.48
C ALA A 199 4.52 -5.60 12.59
N GLN A 200 3.58 -6.19 11.85
CA GLN A 200 2.65 -5.46 10.99
C GLN A 200 1.63 -4.62 11.76
N CYS A 201 1.21 -5.06 12.94
CA CYS A 201 0.38 -4.21 13.82
C CYS A 201 1.15 -2.94 14.24
N LEU A 202 2.43 -3.05 14.60
CA LEU A 202 3.25 -1.89 14.94
C LEU A 202 3.47 -0.96 13.73
N ASN A 203 3.73 -1.54 12.56
CA ASN A 203 3.88 -0.79 11.31
C ASN A 203 2.60 -0.01 10.96
N ALA A 204 1.44 -0.63 11.12
CA ALA A 204 0.14 -0.02 10.85
C ALA A 204 -0.15 1.19 11.78
N LEU A 205 0.13 1.04 13.08
CA LEU A 205 0.00 2.12 14.06
C LEU A 205 0.91 3.30 13.71
N GLY A 206 2.15 3.01 13.33
CA GLY A 206 3.12 4.02 12.91
C GLY A 206 2.71 4.73 11.63
N GLY A 207 2.44 4.00 10.58
CA GLY A 207 2.05 4.53 9.27
C GLY A 207 0.80 5.41 9.33
N LEU A 208 -0.19 5.00 10.12
CA LEU A 208 -1.40 5.79 10.32
C LEU A 208 -1.13 7.16 10.91
N THR A 209 -0.36 7.24 11.99
CA THR A 209 -0.11 8.52 12.67
C THR A 209 0.67 9.48 11.79
N ILE A 210 1.64 8.97 11.01
CA ILE A 210 2.40 9.74 10.04
C ILE A 210 1.47 10.31 8.97
N TYR A 211 0.59 9.49 8.42
CA TYR A 211 -0.30 9.92 7.34
C TYR A 211 -1.40 10.87 7.83
N VAL A 212 -2.15 10.50 8.86
CA VAL A 212 -3.31 11.27 9.31
C VAL A 212 -2.90 12.54 10.03
N PHE A 213 -2.07 12.42 11.07
CA PHE A 213 -1.66 13.60 11.84
C PHE A 213 -0.64 14.44 11.09
N GLY A 214 0.26 13.79 10.31
CA GLY A 214 1.23 14.51 9.48
C GLY A 214 0.57 15.35 8.41
N SER A 215 -0.44 14.83 7.72
CA SER A 215 -1.21 15.59 6.72
C SER A 215 -1.94 16.77 7.34
N ASP A 216 -2.57 16.58 8.49
CA ASP A 216 -3.31 17.63 9.20
C ASP A 216 -2.38 18.76 9.72
N ILE A 217 -1.24 18.38 10.32
CA ILE A 217 -0.25 19.37 10.76
C ILE A 217 0.35 20.11 9.57
N LEU A 218 0.65 19.42 8.47
CA LEU A 218 1.20 20.02 7.26
C LEU A 218 0.22 21.02 6.63
N GLU A 219 -1.06 20.67 6.52
CA GLU A 219 -2.11 21.55 6.00
C GLU A 219 -2.29 22.79 6.87
N SER A 220 -2.36 22.61 8.21
CA SER A 220 -2.53 23.72 9.17
C SER A 220 -1.29 24.61 9.32
N THR A 221 -0.12 24.16 8.87
CA THR A 221 1.15 24.89 8.92
C THR A 221 1.45 25.60 7.61
N ALA A 222 0.91 25.10 6.50
CA ALA A 222 1.16 25.63 5.18
C ALA A 222 0.55 27.04 5.02
N PRO A 223 1.19 27.95 4.26
CA PRO A 223 0.60 29.26 3.91
C PRO A 223 -0.79 29.12 3.31
N ALA A 224 -1.64 30.10 3.55
CA ALA A 224 -3.04 30.09 3.08
C ALA A 224 -3.13 29.76 1.59
N GLY A 225 -3.94 28.74 1.26
CA GLY A 225 -4.15 28.26 -0.13
C GLY A 225 -3.04 27.32 -0.66
N SER A 226 -1.94 27.09 0.05
CA SER A 226 -0.83 26.20 -0.40
C SER A 226 -0.85 24.79 0.21
N GLY A 227 -1.73 24.51 1.18
CA GLY A 227 -1.83 23.20 1.84
C GLY A 227 -1.97 22.04 0.85
N GLY A 228 -2.85 22.19 -0.15
CA GLY A 228 -3.04 21.20 -1.21
C GLY A 228 -1.77 20.91 -2.04
N PHE A 229 -0.89 21.89 -2.24
CA PHE A 229 0.38 21.68 -2.92
C PHE A 229 1.32 20.79 -2.11
N TYR A 230 1.50 21.08 -0.81
CA TYR A 230 2.35 20.26 0.07
C TYR A 230 1.81 18.84 0.25
N LEU A 231 0.49 18.68 0.41
CA LEU A 231 -0.16 17.37 0.45
C LEU A 231 0.01 16.62 -0.88
N GLY A 232 -0.06 17.32 -2.00
CA GLY A 232 0.20 16.75 -3.32
C GLY A 232 1.61 16.18 -3.44
N ILE A 233 2.62 16.90 -2.95
CA ILE A 233 4.01 16.42 -2.92
C ILE A 233 4.14 15.19 -2.01
N LEU A 234 3.56 15.22 -0.80
CA LEU A 234 3.60 14.07 0.13
C LEU A 234 2.99 12.81 -0.51
N ASN A 235 1.85 12.95 -1.18
CA ASN A 235 1.20 11.84 -1.89
C ASN A 235 1.99 11.35 -3.10
N ALA A 236 2.71 12.23 -3.80
CA ALA A 236 3.61 11.82 -4.89
C ALA A 236 4.77 10.96 -4.36
N PHE A 237 5.39 11.36 -3.24
CA PHE A 237 6.42 10.54 -2.57
C PHE A 237 5.85 9.22 -2.05
N LYS A 238 4.63 9.20 -1.52
CA LYS A 238 3.93 7.98 -1.12
C LYS A 238 3.81 6.99 -2.28
N GLY A 239 3.33 7.44 -3.44
CA GLY A 239 3.20 6.59 -4.63
C GLY A 239 4.55 6.10 -5.15
N ALA A 240 5.55 6.98 -5.23
CA ALA A 240 6.89 6.64 -5.68
C ALA A 240 7.60 5.64 -4.74
N ALA A 241 7.37 5.75 -3.44
CA ALA A 241 8.02 4.92 -2.42
C ALA A 241 7.65 3.43 -2.53
N GLY A 242 6.37 3.11 -2.75
CA GLY A 242 5.94 1.72 -2.93
C GLY A 242 6.68 1.03 -4.07
N ALA A 243 6.92 1.75 -5.09
CA ALA A 243 7.68 1.34 -6.25
C ALA A 243 9.16 1.15 -6.05
N LEU A 244 9.74 2.15 -5.40
CA LEU A 244 11.13 2.04 -5.00
C LEU A 244 11.32 0.80 -4.11
N GLY A 245 10.31 0.48 -3.28
CA GLY A 245 10.27 -0.74 -2.49
C GLY A 245 10.43 -2.01 -3.33
N PHE A 246 9.67 -2.13 -4.42
CA PHE A 246 9.80 -3.28 -5.33
C PHE A 246 11.18 -3.35 -5.99
N ILE A 247 11.70 -2.21 -6.49
CA ILE A 247 12.99 -2.16 -7.18
C ILE A 247 14.13 -2.50 -6.23
N VAL A 248 14.17 -1.86 -5.05
CA VAL A 248 15.22 -2.09 -4.05
C VAL A 248 15.18 -3.53 -3.56
N THR A 249 14.00 -4.04 -3.21
CA THR A 249 13.86 -5.44 -2.77
C THR A 249 14.26 -6.40 -3.86
N GLY A 250 13.91 -6.13 -5.12
CA GLY A 250 14.34 -6.95 -6.24
C GLY A 250 15.86 -7.07 -6.36
N GLN A 251 16.62 -5.99 -6.06
CA GLN A 251 18.08 -6.06 -5.98
C GLN A 251 18.56 -6.82 -4.74
N LEU A 252 17.93 -6.59 -3.57
CA LEU A 252 18.30 -7.30 -2.34
C LEU A 252 18.05 -8.81 -2.43
N LEU A 253 17.03 -9.23 -3.16
CA LEU A 253 16.75 -10.66 -3.38
C LEU A 253 17.78 -11.36 -4.28
N ARG A 254 18.67 -10.62 -4.95
CA ARG A 254 19.84 -11.19 -5.63
C ARG A 254 21.00 -11.48 -4.69
N VAL A 255 20.97 -10.93 -3.48
CA VAL A 255 21.92 -11.24 -2.41
C VAL A 255 21.45 -12.51 -1.71
N TYR A 256 22.36 -13.41 -1.36
CA TYR A 256 22.04 -14.64 -0.67
C TYR A 256 21.51 -14.37 0.74
N ILE A 257 20.49 -15.13 1.18
CA ILE A 257 19.79 -14.90 2.46
C ILE A 257 20.71 -14.96 3.68
N ASP A 258 21.62 -15.91 3.73
CA ASP A 258 22.50 -16.20 4.86
C ASP A 258 23.96 -15.76 4.61
N PHE A 259 24.18 -14.71 3.80
CA PHE A 259 25.53 -14.20 3.53
C PHE A 259 26.26 -13.70 4.79
N ASP A 260 25.50 -13.39 5.83
CA ASP A 260 25.97 -12.92 7.15
C ASP A 260 26.27 -14.07 8.12
N LYS A 261 25.93 -15.33 7.77
CA LYS A 261 26.13 -16.49 8.65
C LYS A 261 27.34 -17.30 8.24
N PRO A 262 28.26 -17.61 9.18
CA PRO A 262 29.44 -18.39 8.88
C PRO A 262 29.07 -19.82 8.50
N GLY A 263 29.74 -20.35 7.46
CA GLY A 263 29.56 -21.74 7.00
C GLY A 263 28.35 -21.93 6.08
N SER A 264 27.59 -20.89 5.75
CA SER A 264 26.54 -20.98 4.75
C SER A 264 27.14 -21.04 3.34
N ILE A 265 26.71 -22.03 2.55
CA ILE A 265 27.17 -22.20 1.15
C ILE A 265 25.99 -21.83 0.25
N PRO A 266 26.09 -20.76 -0.57
CA PRO A 266 25.05 -20.43 -1.53
C PRO A 266 24.98 -21.49 -2.64
N PRO A 267 23.81 -21.65 -3.29
CA PRO A 267 23.70 -22.44 -4.50
C PRO A 267 24.69 -21.92 -5.58
N SER A 268 25.34 -22.81 -6.29
CA SER A 268 26.42 -22.47 -7.23
C SER A 268 25.95 -21.66 -8.44
N ASP A 269 24.70 -21.81 -8.84
CA ASP A 269 24.10 -21.08 -9.99
C ASP A 269 23.62 -19.67 -9.60
N GLY A 270 23.91 -19.23 -8.38
CA GLY A 270 23.53 -17.91 -7.89
C GLY A 270 22.03 -17.70 -7.86
N SER A 271 21.60 -16.49 -8.15
CA SER A 271 20.17 -16.08 -8.07
C SER A 271 19.25 -16.71 -9.13
N GLU A 272 19.79 -17.42 -10.11
CA GLU A 272 19.01 -18.15 -11.11
C GLU A 272 18.60 -19.54 -10.65
N ASP A 273 19.21 -20.06 -9.59
CA ASP A 273 18.83 -21.35 -8.99
C ASP A 273 17.42 -21.28 -8.37
N ALA A 274 16.57 -22.25 -8.65
CA ALA A 274 15.21 -22.33 -8.10
C ALA A 274 15.15 -22.45 -6.57
N ARG A 275 16.24 -22.90 -5.96
CA ARG A 275 16.43 -23.02 -4.51
C ARG A 275 16.92 -21.73 -3.87
N TRP A 276 17.30 -20.74 -4.69
CA TRP A 276 17.81 -19.47 -4.19
C TRP A 276 16.80 -18.80 -3.27
N LEU A 277 17.26 -18.47 -2.09
CA LEU A 277 16.55 -17.59 -1.17
C LEU A 277 17.32 -16.28 -1.07
N GLY A 278 16.68 -15.19 -1.48
CA GLY A 278 17.26 -13.86 -1.41
C GLY A 278 17.17 -13.24 -0.01
N ALA A 279 18.02 -12.27 0.27
CA ALA A 279 18.09 -11.55 1.55
C ALA A 279 16.87 -10.63 1.76
N TRP A 280 15.69 -11.23 1.94
CA TRP A 280 14.42 -10.57 2.14
C TRP A 280 14.41 -9.59 3.33
N TRP A 281 15.20 -9.88 4.35
CA TRP A 281 15.27 -9.15 5.61
C TRP A 281 16.10 -7.86 5.55
N LEU A 282 17.06 -7.78 4.61
CA LEU A 282 18.14 -6.79 4.59
C LEU A 282 17.65 -5.34 4.41
N GLY A 283 16.50 -5.13 3.75
CA GLY A 283 15.94 -3.81 3.52
C GLY A 283 15.27 -3.16 4.73
N PHE A 284 14.80 -3.95 5.71
CA PHE A 284 14.04 -3.43 6.85
C PHE A 284 14.90 -2.72 7.91
N PRO A 285 16.08 -3.24 8.34
CA PRO A 285 16.88 -2.59 9.36
C PRO A 285 17.37 -1.18 9.01
N PRO A 286 17.85 -0.89 7.78
CA PRO A 286 18.23 0.48 7.40
C PRO A 286 17.05 1.46 7.46
N LEU A 287 15.87 1.04 7.02
CA LEU A 287 14.66 1.86 7.10
C LEU A 287 14.25 2.07 8.56
N ALA A 288 14.36 1.06 9.42
CA ALA A 288 14.11 1.19 10.85
C ALA A 288 15.01 2.25 11.48
N VAL A 289 16.32 2.22 11.20
CA VAL A 289 17.27 3.21 11.70
C VAL A 289 16.88 4.62 11.20
N ALA A 290 16.59 4.76 9.91
CA ALA A 290 16.21 6.04 9.32
C ALA A 290 14.98 6.65 10.02
N VAL A 291 13.90 5.86 10.24
CA VAL A 291 12.69 6.39 10.88
C VAL A 291 12.86 6.63 12.38
N VAL A 292 13.57 5.76 13.10
CA VAL A 292 13.83 5.96 14.54
C VAL A 292 14.63 7.23 14.78
N LEU A 293 15.61 7.52 13.91
CA LEU A 293 16.40 8.76 14.00
C LEU A 293 15.57 10.01 13.69
N THR A 294 14.45 9.91 12.94
CA THR A 294 13.56 11.07 12.69
C THR A 294 12.59 11.34 13.84
N ALA A 295 12.28 10.37 14.70
CA ALA A 295 11.33 10.53 15.80
C ALA A 295 11.67 11.68 16.77
N PRO A 296 12.92 11.85 17.27
CA PRO A 296 13.31 13.00 18.08
C PRO A 296 13.13 14.35 17.38
N TRP A 297 13.40 14.40 16.05
CA TRP A 297 13.23 15.64 15.27
C TRP A 297 11.78 16.04 15.16
N ILE A 298 10.86 15.09 15.03
CA ILE A 298 9.43 15.36 15.03
C ILE A 298 8.97 15.92 16.37
N LEU A 299 9.50 15.44 17.50
CA LEU A 299 9.20 16.00 18.83
C LEU A 299 9.68 17.45 19.01
N GLY A 300 10.65 17.89 18.22
CA GLY A 300 11.14 19.27 18.22
C GLY A 300 10.26 20.25 17.44
N LEU A 301 9.20 19.81 16.76
CA LEU A 301 8.32 20.68 15.97
C LEU A 301 7.56 21.67 16.87
N PRO A 302 7.40 22.94 16.45
CA PRO A 302 6.73 23.97 17.24
C PRO A 302 5.22 23.72 17.36
N GLU A 303 4.69 24.02 18.54
CA GLU A 303 3.25 23.88 18.84
C GLU A 303 2.42 25.00 18.21
N LYS A 304 2.96 26.23 18.15
CA LYS A 304 2.32 27.39 17.54
C LYS A 304 3.17 27.91 16.38
N ILE A 305 2.56 28.14 15.25
CA ILE A 305 3.21 28.78 14.11
C ILE A 305 2.51 30.10 13.88
N SER A 306 3.30 31.19 13.82
CA SER A 306 2.80 32.53 13.60
C SER A 306 2.20 32.63 12.20
N ALA A 307 0.91 32.87 12.14
CA ALA A 307 0.19 33.23 10.92
C ALA A 307 0.50 34.69 10.56
N LYS A 308 1.73 34.99 10.12
CA LYS A 308 2.10 36.34 9.68
C LYS A 308 1.48 36.76 8.35
N GLU A 309 0.70 35.90 7.70
CA GLU A 309 0.05 36.14 6.40
C GLU A 309 -1.49 36.17 6.44
N THR A 310 -2.11 35.95 7.60
CA THR A 310 -3.58 35.96 7.70
C THR A 310 -4.17 37.37 7.72
N GLU A 311 -3.39 38.41 8.00
CA GLU A 311 -3.88 39.81 8.10
C GLU A 311 -4.28 40.45 6.77
N THR A 312 -3.87 39.91 5.63
CA THR A 312 -4.16 40.56 4.33
C THR A 312 -5.48 40.08 3.71
N ILE A 313 -6.05 38.97 4.18
CA ILE A 313 -7.29 38.39 3.64
C ILE A 313 -8.51 38.64 4.53
N GLU A 314 -8.33 38.94 5.81
CA GLU A 314 -9.42 39.19 6.79
C GLU A 314 -10.19 40.52 6.58
N LYS A 315 -9.74 41.40 5.68
CA LYS A 315 -10.48 42.63 5.37
C LYS A 315 -11.69 42.43 4.48
N GLY A 316 -12.00 41.22 4.03
CA GLY A 316 -13.09 40.91 3.11
C GLY A 316 -14.15 39.92 3.58
N ILE A 317 -13.92 39.11 4.61
CA ILE A 317 -14.88 38.08 5.04
C ILE A 317 -15.01 38.13 6.55
N LYS A 318 -16.21 38.56 7.02
CA LYS A 318 -16.55 38.51 8.46
C LYS A 318 -16.38 37.08 8.98
N SER A 319 -15.40 36.89 9.86
CA SER A 319 -15.17 35.65 10.60
C SER A 319 -16.39 35.30 11.45
N VAL A 320 -16.92 34.11 11.28
CA VAL A 320 -17.86 33.50 12.24
C VAL A 320 -17.06 33.16 13.49
N PRO A 321 -17.51 33.55 14.70
CA PRO A 321 -16.71 33.41 15.91
C PRO A 321 -16.39 31.95 16.24
N GLU A 322 -15.16 31.75 16.68
CA GLU A 322 -14.55 30.48 17.13
C GLU A 322 -15.24 29.86 18.38
N GLU A 323 -16.19 30.57 18.99
CA GLU A 323 -16.95 30.14 20.19
C GLU A 323 -17.84 28.90 19.97
N ARG A 324 -18.07 28.45 18.71
CA ARG A 324 -18.87 27.25 18.45
C ARG A 324 -18.09 25.93 18.46
N GLU A 325 -16.76 25.95 18.47
CA GLU A 325 -15.97 24.70 18.55
C GLU A 325 -15.79 24.21 19.99
N GLU A 326 -15.83 25.09 21.00
CA GLU A 326 -15.77 24.66 22.41
C GLU A 326 -17.04 23.96 22.89
N ASP A 327 -18.20 24.29 22.37
CA ASP A 327 -19.46 23.64 22.77
C ASP A 327 -19.63 22.23 22.16
N ALA A 328 -19.03 21.94 21.01
CA ALA A 328 -18.96 20.58 20.46
C ALA A 328 -18.02 19.64 21.25
N SER A 329 -17.09 20.21 22.01
CA SER A 329 -16.17 19.47 22.88
C SER A 329 -16.83 18.93 24.16
N LYS A 330 -18.01 19.45 24.54
CA LYS A 330 -18.69 19.10 25.79
C LYS A 330 -19.69 17.95 25.70
N ALA A 331 -19.97 17.41 24.50
CA ALA A 331 -20.75 16.17 24.38
C ALA A 331 -19.91 14.95 24.79
N LYS A 332 -19.57 14.89 26.09
CA LYS A 332 -18.87 13.77 26.71
C LYS A 332 -19.85 12.61 26.87
N GLY A 333 -19.52 11.44 26.26
CA GLY A 333 -20.21 10.18 26.52
C GLY A 333 -21.06 9.66 25.36
N LEU A 334 -22.10 8.90 25.69
CA LEU A 334 -23.00 8.18 24.78
C LEU A 334 -23.64 9.08 23.70
N LEU A 335 -23.91 10.35 24.00
CA LEU A 335 -24.46 11.33 23.04
C LEU A 335 -23.50 11.61 21.87
N GLY A 336 -22.19 11.70 22.12
CA GLY A 336 -21.19 11.88 21.06
C GLY A 336 -21.09 10.67 20.13
N VAL A 337 -21.26 9.46 20.68
CA VAL A 337 -21.28 8.22 19.90
C VAL A 337 -22.54 8.14 19.02
N LEU A 338 -23.69 8.53 19.55
CA LEU A 338 -24.94 8.58 18.79
C LEU A 338 -24.87 9.61 17.63
N ASP A 339 -24.29 10.78 17.86
CA ASP A 339 -24.08 11.79 16.82
C ASP A 339 -23.12 11.30 15.73
N PHE A 340 -22.07 10.56 16.10
CA PHE A 340 -21.17 9.92 15.14
C PHE A 340 -21.96 8.96 14.23
N PHE A 341 -22.74 8.04 14.78
CA PHE A 341 -23.53 7.10 13.99
C PHE A 341 -24.58 7.80 13.13
N LYS A 342 -25.21 8.87 13.64
CA LYS A 342 -26.14 9.68 12.87
C LYS A 342 -25.47 10.34 11.66
N GLN A 343 -24.28 10.90 11.83
CA GLN A 343 -23.53 11.50 10.73
C GLN A 343 -23.09 10.45 9.69
N VAL A 344 -22.63 9.27 10.14
CA VAL A 344 -22.33 8.14 9.25
C VAL A 344 -23.58 7.73 8.47
N TRP A 345 -24.73 7.62 9.14
CA TRP A 345 -26.00 7.27 8.48
C TRP A 345 -26.38 8.28 7.39
N VAL A 346 -26.26 9.56 7.67
CA VAL A 346 -26.53 10.63 6.69
C VAL A 346 -25.62 10.52 5.46
N LEU A 347 -24.34 10.20 5.64
CA LEU A 347 -23.41 9.95 4.53
C LEU A 347 -23.79 8.69 3.73
N CYS A 348 -24.12 7.61 4.42
CA CYS A 348 -24.51 6.34 3.80
C CYS A 348 -25.86 6.42 3.04
N THR A 349 -26.73 7.35 3.40
CA THR A 349 -28.00 7.58 2.69
C THR A 349 -27.83 8.45 1.43
N ASN A 350 -26.68 9.11 1.23
CA ASN A 350 -26.40 9.85 -0.01
C ASN A 350 -25.98 8.87 -1.12
N PRO A 351 -26.80 8.62 -2.14
CA PRO A 351 -26.52 7.57 -3.12
C PRO A 351 -25.27 7.89 -3.97
N THR A 352 -25.05 9.14 -4.37
CA THR A 352 -23.85 9.51 -5.13
C THR A 352 -22.58 9.25 -4.33
N TYR A 353 -22.57 9.61 -3.04
CA TYR A 353 -21.46 9.33 -2.14
C TYR A 353 -21.21 7.82 -2.01
N MET A 354 -22.24 7.05 -1.69
CA MET A 354 -22.10 5.61 -1.46
C MET A 354 -21.67 4.85 -2.70
N PHE A 355 -22.20 5.14 -3.89
CA PHE A 355 -21.76 4.48 -5.11
C PHE A 355 -20.32 4.86 -5.48
N THR A 356 -19.85 6.07 -5.14
CA THR A 356 -18.44 6.44 -5.29
C THR A 356 -17.55 5.66 -4.32
N VAL A 357 -17.98 5.44 -3.07
CA VAL A 357 -17.29 4.57 -2.09
C VAL A 357 -17.23 3.13 -2.57
N LEU A 358 -18.35 2.58 -3.08
CA LEU A 358 -18.42 1.20 -3.60
C LEU A 358 -17.50 0.99 -4.81
N THR A 359 -17.37 1.99 -5.69
CA THR A 359 -16.34 1.98 -6.75
C THR A 359 -14.95 1.86 -6.15
N GLY A 360 -14.66 2.64 -5.10
CA GLY A 360 -13.37 2.64 -4.40
C GLY A 360 -13.03 1.32 -3.71
N ILE A 361 -14.00 0.59 -3.18
CA ILE A 361 -13.80 -0.74 -2.57
C ILE A 361 -13.21 -1.71 -3.61
N SER A 362 -13.79 -1.79 -4.81
CA SER A 362 -13.32 -2.68 -5.87
C SER A 362 -11.91 -2.32 -6.33
N VAL A 363 -11.61 -1.03 -6.47
CA VAL A 363 -10.28 -0.53 -6.85
C VAL A 363 -9.26 -0.90 -5.77
N ASN A 364 -9.57 -0.67 -4.48
CA ASN A 364 -8.68 -1.04 -3.38
C ASN A 364 -8.42 -2.55 -3.33
N MET A 365 -9.46 -3.37 -3.50
CA MET A 365 -9.31 -4.82 -3.54
C MET A 365 -8.40 -5.27 -4.69
N CYS A 366 -8.49 -4.62 -5.85
CA CYS A 366 -7.58 -4.87 -6.98
C CYS A 366 -6.13 -4.49 -6.66
N ILE A 367 -5.91 -3.31 -6.07
CA ILE A 367 -4.57 -2.80 -5.75
C ILE A 367 -3.91 -3.68 -4.68
N THR A 368 -4.58 -3.93 -3.57
CA THR A 368 -4.01 -4.69 -2.45
C THR A 368 -3.71 -6.13 -2.84
N GLY A 369 -4.61 -6.79 -3.58
CA GLY A 369 -4.36 -8.15 -4.08
C GLY A 369 -3.19 -8.24 -5.05
N LEU A 370 -3.02 -7.22 -5.92
CA LEU A 370 -1.90 -7.15 -6.84
C LEU A 370 -0.58 -6.85 -6.11
N ASN A 371 -0.59 -5.96 -5.13
CA ASN A 371 0.58 -5.65 -4.32
C ASN A 371 1.07 -6.89 -3.55
N THR A 372 0.15 -7.71 -3.05
CA THR A 372 0.50 -8.90 -2.26
C THR A 372 0.96 -10.07 -3.13
N PHE A 373 0.25 -10.39 -4.21
CA PHE A 373 0.49 -11.62 -4.99
C PHE A 373 0.87 -11.37 -6.45
N GLY A 374 0.91 -10.12 -6.92
CA GLY A 374 1.21 -9.81 -8.32
C GLY A 374 2.61 -10.24 -8.75
N ILE A 375 3.61 -10.05 -7.88
CA ILE A 375 4.99 -10.48 -8.17
C ILE A 375 5.07 -11.99 -8.25
N LYS A 376 4.44 -12.69 -7.30
CA LYS A 376 4.37 -14.14 -7.31
C LYS A 376 3.68 -14.68 -8.58
N TYR A 377 2.64 -14.00 -9.06
CA TYR A 377 2.02 -14.31 -10.34
C TYR A 377 3.02 -14.17 -11.50
N VAL A 378 3.75 -13.05 -11.58
CA VAL A 378 4.75 -12.82 -12.64
C VAL A 378 5.90 -13.81 -12.55
N GLU A 379 6.40 -14.10 -11.34
CA GLU A 379 7.44 -15.11 -11.08
C GLU A 379 7.07 -16.47 -11.68
N ASN A 380 5.85 -16.95 -11.40
CA ASN A 380 5.43 -18.28 -11.84
C ASN A 380 4.98 -18.31 -13.32
N GLN A 381 4.25 -17.28 -13.78
CA GLN A 381 3.71 -17.22 -15.13
C GLN A 381 4.81 -17.12 -16.19
N PHE A 382 5.89 -16.39 -15.91
CA PHE A 382 6.98 -16.12 -16.85
C PHE A 382 8.29 -16.84 -16.48
N SER A 383 8.27 -17.74 -15.49
CA SER A 383 9.44 -18.49 -15.00
C SER A 383 10.63 -17.56 -14.66
N MET A 384 10.34 -16.44 -14.00
CA MET A 384 11.33 -15.45 -13.57
C MET A 384 11.77 -15.68 -12.14
N THR A 385 12.94 -15.16 -11.78
CA THR A 385 13.34 -15.05 -10.37
C THR A 385 12.50 -14.00 -9.65
N ALA A 386 12.25 -14.16 -8.35
CA ALA A 386 11.48 -13.20 -7.54
C ALA A 386 12.06 -11.78 -7.62
N GLY A 387 13.40 -11.65 -7.67
CA GLY A 387 14.09 -10.37 -7.84
C GLY A 387 13.79 -9.69 -9.17
N SER A 388 13.90 -10.41 -10.28
CA SER A 388 13.64 -9.89 -11.63
C SER A 388 12.17 -9.55 -11.82
N ALA A 389 11.26 -10.39 -11.33
CA ALA A 389 9.81 -10.16 -11.35
C ALA A 389 9.43 -8.88 -10.58
N SER A 390 10.05 -8.65 -9.40
CA SER A 390 9.83 -7.45 -8.59
C SER A 390 10.25 -6.17 -9.31
N ILE A 391 11.43 -6.16 -9.93
CA ILE A 391 11.95 -4.98 -10.64
C ILE A 391 11.05 -4.63 -11.83
N VAL A 392 10.72 -5.61 -12.67
CA VAL A 392 9.93 -5.39 -13.89
C VAL A 392 8.51 -4.93 -13.52
N THR A 393 7.89 -5.55 -12.53
CA THR A 393 6.54 -5.20 -12.06
C THR A 393 6.53 -3.82 -11.41
N GLY A 394 7.48 -3.54 -10.52
CA GLY A 394 7.61 -2.25 -9.86
C GLY A 394 7.78 -1.10 -10.86
N LEU A 395 8.69 -1.24 -11.81
CA LEU A 395 8.94 -0.23 -12.84
C LEU A 395 7.69 0.06 -13.69
N SER A 396 6.97 -0.98 -14.08
CA SER A 396 5.76 -0.87 -14.91
C SER A 396 4.62 -0.14 -14.19
N ILE A 397 4.35 -0.50 -12.93
CA ILE A 397 3.24 0.07 -12.15
C ILE A 397 3.50 1.53 -11.79
N VAL A 398 4.74 1.86 -11.44
CA VAL A 398 5.06 3.18 -10.88
C VAL A 398 5.02 4.28 -11.87
N LEU A 399 5.78 4.13 -12.94
CA LEU A 399 5.84 5.17 -13.97
C LEU A 399 4.43 5.43 -14.51
N ALA A 400 3.67 4.37 -14.76
CA ALA A 400 2.31 4.49 -15.26
C ALA A 400 1.35 5.11 -14.23
N GLY A 401 1.44 4.76 -12.95
CA GLY A 401 0.61 5.32 -11.88
C GLY A 401 0.87 6.82 -11.67
N ILE A 402 2.13 7.24 -11.70
CA ILE A 402 2.51 8.66 -11.63
C ILE A 402 1.97 9.42 -12.84
N LEU A 403 2.18 8.90 -14.05
CA LEU A 403 1.65 9.50 -15.28
C LEU A 403 0.13 9.63 -15.23
N GLY A 404 -0.57 8.60 -14.77
CA GLY A 404 -2.02 8.62 -14.59
C GLY A 404 -2.48 9.73 -13.62
N SER A 405 -1.82 9.86 -12.47
CA SER A 405 -2.15 10.88 -11.47
C SER A 405 -1.94 12.30 -12.00
N VAL A 406 -0.83 12.54 -12.70
CA VAL A 406 -0.55 13.82 -13.36
C VAL A 406 -1.59 14.11 -14.44
N MET A 407 -1.89 13.12 -15.29
CA MET A 407 -2.91 13.25 -16.33
C MET A 407 -4.28 13.60 -15.76
N GLY A 408 -4.74 12.90 -14.71
CA GLY A 408 -5.99 13.18 -14.03
C GLY A 408 -6.06 14.62 -13.53
N GLY A 409 -5.02 15.10 -12.84
CA GLY A 409 -4.94 16.48 -12.35
C GLY A 409 -4.90 17.53 -13.47
N VAL A 410 -4.11 17.29 -14.52
CA VAL A 410 -4.01 18.19 -15.69
C VAL A 410 -5.34 18.28 -16.44
N ILE A 411 -6.02 17.16 -16.68
CA ILE A 411 -7.32 17.11 -17.34
C ILE A 411 -8.35 17.92 -16.55
N MET A 412 -8.44 17.72 -15.23
CA MET A 412 -9.35 18.47 -14.37
C MET A 412 -9.09 19.98 -14.40
N LYS A 413 -7.81 20.39 -14.33
CA LYS A 413 -7.42 21.81 -14.38
C LYS A 413 -7.70 22.42 -15.75
N LYS A 414 -7.31 21.75 -16.84
CA LYS A 414 -7.46 22.26 -18.23
C LYS A 414 -8.91 22.47 -18.61
N TYR A 415 -9.78 21.52 -18.25
CA TYR A 415 -11.21 21.58 -18.61
C TYR A 415 -12.08 22.19 -17.49
N LYS A 416 -11.48 22.71 -16.40
CA LYS A 416 -12.19 23.29 -15.24
C LYS A 416 -13.38 22.42 -14.80
N MET A 417 -13.12 21.11 -14.66
CA MET A 417 -14.17 20.11 -14.44
C MET A 417 -14.85 20.29 -13.08
N GLY A 418 -16.17 20.47 -13.10
CA GLY A 418 -17.03 20.34 -11.92
C GLY A 418 -17.32 18.85 -11.59
N VAL A 419 -18.29 18.59 -10.72
CA VAL A 419 -18.63 17.25 -10.23
C VAL A 419 -19.04 16.30 -11.36
N THR A 420 -19.89 16.77 -12.29
CA THR A 420 -20.33 15.96 -13.46
C THR A 420 -19.15 15.58 -14.35
N GLY A 421 -18.21 16.51 -14.57
CA GLY A 421 -16.98 16.23 -15.31
C GLY A 421 -16.10 15.21 -14.58
N SER A 422 -15.96 15.35 -13.26
CA SER A 422 -15.21 14.42 -12.41
C SER A 422 -15.82 13.00 -12.43
N LEU A 423 -17.16 12.88 -12.39
CA LEU A 423 -17.84 11.59 -12.50
C LEU A 423 -17.60 10.90 -13.85
N LYS A 424 -17.63 11.67 -14.96
CA LYS A 424 -17.27 11.15 -16.29
C LYS A 424 -15.81 10.67 -16.32
N LEU A 425 -14.89 11.43 -15.72
CA LEU A 425 -13.47 11.07 -15.68
C LEU A 425 -13.23 9.81 -14.83
N VAL A 426 -13.91 9.65 -13.68
CA VAL A 426 -13.90 8.43 -12.88
C VAL A 426 -14.41 7.25 -13.70
N SER A 427 -15.51 7.39 -14.44
CA SER A 427 -16.06 6.31 -15.28
C SER A 427 -15.08 5.89 -16.39
N ILE A 428 -14.36 6.84 -16.98
CA ILE A 428 -13.29 6.54 -17.96
C ILE A 428 -12.13 5.85 -17.27
N ALA A 429 -11.66 6.35 -16.14
CA ALA A 429 -10.57 5.77 -15.37
C ALA A 429 -10.87 4.33 -14.92
N THR A 430 -12.10 4.06 -14.48
CA THR A 430 -12.53 2.71 -14.10
C THR A 430 -12.60 1.76 -15.31
N ALA A 431 -12.81 2.25 -16.52
CA ALA A 431 -12.75 1.42 -17.73
C ALA A 431 -11.32 0.88 -17.97
N PHE A 432 -10.26 1.61 -17.60
CA PHE A 432 -8.88 1.10 -17.65
C PHE A 432 -8.65 -0.10 -16.72
N LEU A 433 -9.50 -0.33 -15.71
CA LEU A 433 -9.40 -1.51 -14.85
C LEU A 433 -9.57 -2.82 -15.64
N PHE A 434 -10.24 -2.79 -16.81
CA PHE A 434 -10.36 -3.98 -17.68
C PHE A 434 -9.04 -4.38 -18.36
N ALA A 435 -8.02 -3.52 -18.36
CA ALA A 435 -6.69 -3.91 -18.85
C ALA A 435 -6.07 -5.02 -17.99
N LEU A 436 -6.36 -5.06 -16.68
CA LEU A 436 -5.81 -6.05 -15.77
C LEU A 436 -6.35 -7.48 -16.02
N PRO A 437 -7.68 -7.74 -16.14
CA PRO A 437 -8.17 -9.04 -16.59
C PRO A 437 -7.55 -9.51 -17.90
N VAL A 438 -7.40 -8.61 -18.88
CA VAL A 438 -6.76 -8.91 -20.15
C VAL A 438 -5.29 -9.28 -19.97
N ALA A 439 -4.56 -8.57 -19.09
CA ALA A 439 -3.18 -8.92 -18.75
C ALA A 439 -3.07 -10.33 -18.15
N PHE A 440 -4.02 -10.76 -17.33
CA PHE A 440 -4.07 -12.13 -16.80
C PHE A 440 -4.44 -13.19 -17.85
N LEU A 441 -5.12 -12.82 -18.93
CA LEU A 441 -5.37 -13.74 -20.05
C LEU A 441 -4.12 -13.94 -20.93
N VAL A 442 -3.13 -13.07 -20.84
CA VAL A 442 -1.79 -13.24 -21.45
C VAL A 442 -1.03 -14.27 -20.61
N ARG A 443 -1.15 -15.53 -20.96
CA ARG A 443 -0.60 -16.65 -20.19
C ARG A 443 0.45 -17.43 -20.97
N CYS A 444 1.42 -17.96 -20.24
CA CYS A 444 2.41 -18.88 -20.75
C CYS A 444 2.01 -20.33 -20.46
N PRO A 445 2.41 -21.29 -21.28
CA PRO A 445 2.18 -22.69 -21.00
C PRO A 445 2.88 -23.11 -19.71
N ASN A 446 2.35 -24.13 -19.04
CA ASN A 446 3.04 -24.74 -17.92
C ASN A 446 4.37 -25.34 -18.37
N THR A 447 5.36 -25.33 -17.48
CA THR A 447 6.57 -26.14 -17.68
C THR A 447 6.20 -27.61 -17.69
N ASN A 448 6.81 -28.37 -18.60
CA ASN A 448 6.64 -29.81 -18.68
C ASN A 448 7.40 -30.48 -17.53
N MET A 449 6.72 -30.80 -16.42
CA MET A 449 7.33 -31.43 -15.27
C MET A 449 6.99 -32.91 -15.21
N ALA A 450 8.03 -33.73 -15.18
CA ALA A 450 7.90 -35.20 -15.10
C ALA A 450 7.19 -35.62 -13.79
N GLY A 451 6.18 -36.47 -13.93
CA GLY A 451 5.38 -36.95 -12.81
C GLY A 451 4.31 -35.97 -12.30
N VAL A 452 4.27 -34.73 -12.80
CA VAL A 452 3.27 -33.72 -12.41
C VAL A 452 2.41 -33.29 -13.58
N THR A 453 3.01 -32.74 -14.64
CA THR A 453 2.30 -32.29 -15.86
C THR A 453 2.43 -33.29 -17.00
N ILE A 454 3.44 -34.13 -16.98
CA ILE A 454 3.69 -35.19 -17.96
C ILE A 454 4.00 -36.50 -17.22
N PRO A 455 3.38 -37.64 -17.59
CA PRO A 455 3.65 -38.92 -16.95
C PRO A 455 5.06 -39.46 -17.30
N TYR A 456 5.66 -40.18 -16.38
CA TYR A 456 6.86 -40.97 -16.67
C TYR A 456 6.53 -42.14 -17.63
N GLY A 457 7.29 -42.25 -18.71
CA GLY A 457 7.08 -43.32 -19.72
C GLY A 457 5.65 -43.33 -20.25
N ASN A 458 5.08 -44.51 -20.44
CA ASN A 458 3.68 -44.73 -20.88
C ASN A 458 2.69 -44.78 -19.70
N GLY A 459 3.06 -44.21 -18.55
CA GLY A 459 2.21 -44.20 -17.36
C GLY A 459 0.96 -43.33 -17.50
N SER A 460 0.03 -43.48 -16.56
CA SER A 460 -1.12 -42.56 -16.43
C SER A 460 -0.73 -41.25 -15.81
N MET A 461 -1.43 -40.15 -16.13
CA MET A 461 -1.26 -38.86 -15.49
C MET A 461 -1.49 -38.98 -13.97
N PRO A 462 -0.63 -38.37 -13.14
CA PRO A 462 -0.82 -38.38 -11.71
C PRO A 462 -2.10 -37.64 -11.31
N ARG A 463 -2.67 -38.01 -10.17
CA ARG A 463 -3.78 -37.27 -9.58
C ARG A 463 -3.27 -35.95 -9.01
N THR A 464 -3.80 -34.85 -9.44
CA THR A 464 -3.48 -33.52 -8.93
C THR A 464 -4.53 -33.07 -7.89
N PRO A 465 -4.15 -32.30 -6.86
CA PRO A 465 -2.80 -31.85 -6.50
C PRO A 465 -1.96 -32.94 -5.84
N ILE A 466 -0.64 -32.90 -6.08
CA ILE A 466 0.35 -33.80 -5.51
C ILE A 466 0.92 -33.20 -4.23
N VAL A 467 1.13 -34.02 -3.21
CA VAL A 467 1.76 -33.61 -1.95
C VAL A 467 2.97 -34.49 -1.67
N GLY A 468 4.16 -33.88 -1.69
CA GLY A 468 5.44 -34.55 -1.44
C GLY A 468 5.93 -35.39 -2.62
N VAL A 469 7.08 -36.03 -2.44
CA VAL A 469 7.79 -36.79 -3.50
C VAL A 469 7.27 -38.20 -3.68
N ASP A 470 6.60 -38.79 -2.69
CA ASP A 470 6.13 -40.17 -2.73
C ASP A 470 5.23 -40.47 -3.94
N ALA A 471 4.52 -39.45 -4.39
CA ALA A 471 3.65 -39.53 -5.57
C ALA A 471 4.39 -39.38 -6.93
N LEU A 472 5.69 -39.05 -6.90
CA LEU A 472 6.56 -38.90 -8.07
C LEU A 472 7.42 -40.15 -8.33
N GLU A 473 7.25 -41.19 -7.52
CA GLU A 473 7.93 -42.47 -7.73
C GLU A 473 7.41 -43.16 -9.00
N SER A 474 8.34 -43.69 -9.77
CA SER A 474 8.09 -44.38 -11.03
C SER A 474 9.03 -45.60 -11.14
N PRO A 475 8.72 -46.61 -11.94
CA PRO A 475 9.60 -47.77 -12.10
C PRO A 475 11.05 -47.44 -12.48
N CYS A 476 11.30 -46.26 -13.07
CA CYS A 476 12.66 -45.85 -13.42
C CYS A 476 13.47 -45.30 -12.24
N ASN A 477 12.80 -44.73 -11.22
CA ASN A 477 13.46 -44.12 -10.06
C ASN A 477 13.14 -44.81 -8.74
N GLN A 478 12.27 -45.83 -8.73
CA GLN A 478 11.83 -46.54 -7.52
C GLN A 478 12.98 -47.21 -6.76
N VAL A 479 14.04 -47.59 -7.45
CA VAL A 479 15.24 -48.21 -6.84
C VAL A 479 16.20 -47.17 -6.26
N CYS A 480 15.95 -45.89 -6.47
CA CYS A 480 16.81 -44.81 -6.00
C CYS A 480 16.27 -44.26 -4.67
N PRO A 481 17.05 -44.27 -3.56
CA PRO A 481 16.66 -43.57 -2.35
C PRO A 481 16.78 -42.05 -2.60
N CYS A 482 15.70 -41.41 -3.05
CA CYS A 482 15.69 -39.99 -3.39
C CYS A 482 15.25 -39.14 -2.19
N PRO A 483 16.01 -38.10 -1.83
CA PRO A 483 15.61 -37.18 -0.78
C PRO A 483 14.37 -36.35 -1.17
N PRO A 484 13.51 -35.95 -0.21
CA PRO A 484 12.32 -35.17 -0.47
C PRO A 484 12.61 -33.68 -0.77
N ALA A 485 13.85 -33.31 -1.03
CA ALA A 485 14.26 -31.93 -1.30
C ALA A 485 14.01 -31.53 -2.75
N TYR A 486 13.27 -30.45 -2.98
CA TYR A 486 13.05 -29.88 -4.30
C TYR A 486 14.33 -29.25 -4.85
N ASN A 487 14.86 -29.89 -5.88
CA ASN A 487 16.06 -29.46 -6.61
C ASN A 487 15.86 -29.66 -8.11
N PRO A 488 15.11 -28.76 -8.76
CA PRO A 488 14.72 -28.97 -10.14
C PRO A 488 15.90 -29.03 -11.09
N VAL A 489 15.82 -29.94 -12.06
CA VAL A 489 16.78 -30.04 -13.15
C VAL A 489 16.04 -30.07 -14.49
N CYS A 490 16.62 -29.39 -15.48
CA CYS A 490 16.12 -29.34 -16.84
C CYS A 490 16.85 -30.34 -17.72
N GLY A 491 16.14 -31.36 -18.22
CA GLY A 491 16.67 -32.30 -19.19
C GLY A 491 16.85 -31.65 -20.57
N GLU A 492 17.78 -32.17 -21.38
CA GLU A 492 17.96 -31.78 -22.79
C GLU A 492 16.69 -31.93 -23.63
N ASN A 493 15.77 -32.77 -23.16
CA ASN A 493 14.44 -32.94 -23.75
C ASN A 493 13.44 -31.82 -23.44
N GLY A 494 13.87 -30.78 -22.71
CA GLY A 494 13.01 -29.67 -22.27
C GLY A 494 12.02 -30.05 -21.17
N VAL A 495 12.23 -31.17 -20.48
CA VAL A 495 11.39 -31.63 -19.36
C VAL A 495 12.08 -31.31 -18.04
N GLU A 496 11.32 -30.69 -17.14
CA GLU A 496 11.76 -30.41 -15.77
C GLU A 496 11.51 -31.63 -14.90
N TYR A 497 12.49 -32.00 -14.07
CA TYR A 497 12.39 -33.06 -13.07
C TYR A 497 12.52 -32.46 -11.70
N PHE A 498 11.81 -33.04 -10.73
CA PHE A 498 11.81 -32.58 -9.34
C PHE A 498 13.21 -32.53 -8.70
N SER A 499 14.03 -33.53 -9.03
CA SER A 499 15.43 -33.60 -8.59
C SER A 499 16.25 -34.47 -9.56
N PRO A 500 17.59 -34.34 -9.57
CA PRO A 500 18.46 -35.20 -10.36
C PRO A 500 18.26 -36.68 -10.04
N CYS A 501 18.00 -37.02 -8.76
CA CYS A 501 17.73 -38.36 -8.31
C CYS A 501 16.46 -38.92 -8.96
N LEU A 502 15.35 -38.16 -8.95
CA LEU A 502 14.08 -38.57 -9.60
C LEU A 502 14.13 -38.56 -11.12
N ALA A 503 15.10 -37.84 -11.71
CA ALA A 503 15.44 -37.96 -13.12
C ALA A 503 16.25 -39.23 -13.44
N GLY A 504 16.67 -39.95 -12.41
CA GLY A 504 17.51 -41.15 -12.54
C GLY A 504 18.94 -40.86 -12.98
N CYS A 505 19.48 -39.68 -12.68
CA CYS A 505 20.84 -39.30 -13.04
C CYS A 505 21.86 -39.95 -12.11
N ARG A 506 22.93 -40.53 -12.66
CA ARG A 506 23.94 -41.26 -11.88
C ARG A 506 25.22 -40.47 -11.62
N ASN A 507 25.58 -39.56 -12.51
CA ASN A 507 26.82 -38.81 -12.42
C ASN A 507 26.54 -37.30 -12.40
N VAL A 508 27.41 -36.53 -11.72
CA VAL A 508 27.42 -35.08 -11.71
C VAL A 508 28.81 -34.59 -12.11
N SER A 509 28.88 -33.63 -13.05
CA SER A 509 30.13 -32.95 -13.41
C SER A 509 30.42 -31.75 -12.48
N GLN A 510 31.66 -31.23 -12.54
CA GLN A 510 32.03 -30.04 -11.78
C GLN A 510 31.22 -28.80 -12.19
N GLU A 511 30.67 -28.78 -13.42
CA GLU A 511 29.83 -27.70 -13.96
C GLU A 511 28.33 -27.91 -13.70
N GLN A 512 27.96 -28.78 -12.73
CA GLN A 512 26.57 -29.10 -12.37
C GLN A 512 25.73 -29.65 -13.54
N GLN A 513 26.35 -30.24 -14.52
CA GLN A 513 25.67 -31.08 -15.48
C GLN A 513 25.49 -32.48 -14.90
N TYR A 514 24.26 -32.91 -14.83
CA TYR A 514 23.89 -34.27 -14.44
C TYR A 514 23.87 -35.15 -15.69
N THR A 515 24.54 -36.27 -15.64
CA THR A 515 24.65 -37.15 -16.81
C THR A 515 24.17 -38.55 -16.50
N SER A 516 23.96 -39.34 -17.55
CA SER A 516 23.43 -40.71 -17.42
C SER A 516 22.08 -40.79 -16.73
N CYS A 517 21.20 -39.79 -17.01
CA CYS A 517 19.82 -39.83 -16.56
C CYS A 517 19.01 -40.78 -17.43
N HIS A 518 18.11 -41.57 -16.82
CA HIS A 518 17.42 -42.65 -17.53
C HIS A 518 15.89 -42.63 -17.34
N CYS A 519 15.32 -41.73 -16.58
CA CYS A 519 13.88 -41.60 -16.43
C CYS A 519 13.29 -40.79 -17.58
N HIS A 520 12.86 -41.47 -18.62
CA HIS A 520 12.23 -40.86 -19.81
C HIS A 520 10.77 -40.52 -19.57
N VAL A 521 10.26 -39.56 -20.33
CA VAL A 521 8.89 -39.08 -20.31
C VAL A 521 8.25 -39.30 -21.70
N GLY A 522 7.03 -39.84 -21.76
CA GLY A 522 6.33 -40.09 -23.01
C GLY A 522 6.95 -41.24 -23.85
N ASN A 523 6.79 -41.19 -25.15
CA ASN A 523 7.22 -42.24 -26.11
C ASN A 523 8.72 -42.16 -26.48
N GLN A 524 9.58 -41.59 -25.67
CA GLN A 524 11.02 -41.55 -25.94
C GLN A 524 11.61 -42.98 -25.91
N THR A 525 12.53 -43.26 -26.84
CA THR A 525 13.14 -44.57 -27.00
C THR A 525 13.79 -45.09 -25.73
N ARG A 526 13.32 -46.23 -25.25
CA ARG A 526 13.80 -46.90 -24.03
C ARG A 526 15.27 -47.26 -24.22
N GLY A 527 16.18 -46.54 -23.54
CA GLY A 527 17.60 -46.90 -23.51
C GLY A 527 18.58 -45.74 -23.80
N GLU A 528 18.15 -44.64 -24.38
CA GLU A 528 19.01 -43.46 -24.53
C GLU A 528 19.17 -42.72 -23.17
N ARG A 529 20.41 -42.51 -22.74
CA ARG A 529 20.72 -41.72 -21.57
C ARG A 529 20.76 -40.26 -21.99
N PHE A 530 20.16 -39.36 -21.17
CA PHE A 530 20.18 -37.93 -21.42
C PHE A 530 20.99 -37.20 -20.34
N SER A 531 21.33 -35.94 -20.62
CA SER A 531 21.91 -35.03 -19.64
C SER A 531 20.88 -34.00 -19.18
N ALA A 532 21.07 -33.49 -17.98
CA ALA A 532 20.22 -32.45 -17.38
C ALA A 532 21.09 -31.37 -16.75
N THR A 533 20.66 -30.14 -16.89
CA THR A 533 21.28 -28.97 -16.23
C THR A 533 20.54 -28.61 -14.97
N SER A 534 21.24 -28.06 -13.98
CA SER A 534 20.62 -27.53 -12.77
C SER A 534 19.65 -26.38 -13.09
N GLY A 535 18.52 -26.30 -12.35
CA GLY A 535 17.55 -25.22 -12.50
C GLY A 535 16.28 -25.61 -13.25
N ARG A 536 15.36 -24.66 -13.36
CA ARG A 536 14.07 -24.83 -14.07
C ARG A 536 14.26 -24.71 -15.57
N CYS A 537 13.43 -25.41 -16.31
CA CYS A 537 13.35 -25.23 -17.77
C CYS A 537 12.75 -23.86 -18.13
N SER A 538 13.31 -23.20 -19.12
CA SER A 538 12.74 -21.98 -19.68
C SER A 538 11.49 -22.32 -20.52
N ASN A 539 10.37 -21.66 -20.25
CA ASN A 539 9.12 -21.86 -21.04
C ASN A 539 9.16 -21.17 -22.42
N GLY A 540 10.21 -20.42 -22.75
CA GLY A 540 10.33 -19.70 -24.04
C GLY A 540 9.23 -18.64 -24.26
N CYS A 541 8.54 -18.19 -23.23
CA CYS A 541 7.40 -17.29 -23.36
C CYS A 541 7.85 -15.84 -23.60
N THR A 542 7.46 -15.28 -24.73
CA THR A 542 7.81 -13.91 -25.16
C THR A 542 6.73 -12.87 -24.84
N LEU A 543 5.66 -13.26 -24.12
CA LEU A 543 4.49 -12.41 -23.90
C LEU A 543 4.64 -11.45 -22.70
N LEU A 544 5.75 -11.49 -21.97
CA LEU A 544 6.02 -10.61 -20.82
C LEU A 544 5.85 -9.11 -21.14
N PRO A 545 6.39 -8.55 -22.24
CA PRO A 545 6.23 -7.12 -22.52
C PRO A 545 4.77 -6.70 -22.69
N LEU A 546 3.95 -7.55 -23.31
CA LEU A 546 2.52 -7.30 -23.49
C LEU A 546 1.79 -7.30 -22.14
N ALA A 547 2.08 -8.26 -21.26
CA ALA A 547 1.49 -8.33 -19.92
C ALA A 547 1.87 -7.09 -19.09
N MET A 548 3.15 -6.67 -19.13
CA MET A 548 3.63 -5.47 -18.42
C MET A 548 3.01 -4.19 -18.97
N PHE A 549 2.83 -4.07 -20.29
CA PHE A 549 2.13 -2.93 -20.89
C PHE A 549 0.68 -2.83 -20.41
N LEU A 550 -0.06 -3.92 -20.38
CA LEU A 550 -1.45 -3.95 -19.89
C LEU A 550 -1.52 -3.63 -18.38
N LEU A 551 -0.56 -4.10 -17.61
CA LEU A 551 -0.43 -3.75 -16.19
C LEU A 551 -0.15 -2.26 -15.99
N ALA A 552 0.67 -1.65 -16.84
CA ALA A 552 0.93 -0.22 -16.85
C ALA A 552 -0.34 0.58 -17.19
N VAL A 553 -1.12 0.15 -18.18
CA VAL A 553 -2.40 0.77 -18.53
C VAL A 553 -3.38 0.73 -17.35
N PHE A 554 -3.47 -0.39 -16.65
CA PHE A 554 -4.25 -0.52 -15.42
C PHE A 554 -3.80 0.46 -14.34
N ALA A 555 -2.48 0.54 -14.06
CA ALA A 555 -1.91 1.44 -13.06
C ALA A 555 -2.14 2.93 -13.40
N MET A 556 -2.09 3.27 -14.68
CA MET A 556 -2.41 4.62 -15.18
C MET A 556 -3.87 4.99 -14.89
N GLY A 557 -4.81 4.06 -15.11
CA GLY A 557 -6.23 4.25 -14.78
C GLY A 557 -6.46 4.53 -13.29
N ILE A 558 -5.81 3.77 -12.41
CA ILE A 558 -5.87 3.98 -10.96
C ILE A 558 -5.34 5.37 -10.57
N GLY A 559 -4.19 5.76 -11.13
CA GLY A 559 -3.63 7.09 -10.88
C GLY A 559 -4.58 8.21 -11.28
N MET A 560 -5.21 8.08 -12.46
CA MET A 560 -6.13 9.08 -13.01
C MET A 560 -7.43 9.24 -12.19
N ASP A 561 -7.87 8.17 -11.48
CA ASP A 561 -9.10 8.16 -10.68
C ASP A 561 -8.99 8.94 -9.36
N ASN A 562 -7.79 9.09 -8.78
CA ASN A 562 -7.62 9.60 -7.41
C ASN A 562 -8.15 11.02 -7.21
N ALA A 563 -7.72 11.99 -8.03
CA ALA A 563 -8.09 13.40 -7.86
C ALA A 563 -9.60 13.65 -8.09
N PRO A 564 -10.22 13.16 -9.19
CA PRO A 564 -11.65 13.41 -9.43
C PRO A 564 -12.54 12.74 -8.38
N ARG A 565 -12.17 11.59 -7.83
CA ARG A 565 -12.92 10.92 -6.76
C ARG A 565 -13.01 11.78 -5.51
N VAL A 566 -11.89 12.36 -5.06
CA VAL A 566 -11.86 13.26 -3.90
C VAL A 566 -12.80 14.46 -4.13
N VAL A 567 -12.76 15.07 -5.31
CA VAL A 567 -13.65 16.21 -5.65
C VAL A 567 -15.13 15.82 -5.56
N ILE A 568 -15.51 14.65 -6.09
CA ILE A 568 -16.90 14.16 -6.00
C ILE A 568 -17.31 14.02 -4.53
N MET A 569 -16.48 13.37 -3.70
CA MET A 569 -16.79 13.14 -2.30
C MET A 569 -16.94 14.43 -1.50
N LEU A 570 -16.03 15.39 -1.69
CA LEU A 570 -16.09 16.68 -1.02
C LEU A 570 -17.29 17.51 -1.44
N SER A 571 -17.80 17.31 -2.67
CA SER A 571 -18.97 18.02 -3.20
C SER A 571 -20.29 17.41 -2.75
N CYS A 572 -20.29 16.16 -2.28
CA CYS A 572 -21.49 15.47 -1.77
C CYS A 572 -21.87 15.88 -0.34
N VAL A 573 -20.99 16.60 0.38
CA VAL A 573 -21.12 16.88 1.81
C VAL A 573 -20.94 18.38 2.13
N LYS A 574 -21.49 18.82 3.28
CA LYS A 574 -21.31 20.19 3.77
C LYS A 574 -19.83 20.42 4.14
N GLN A 575 -19.40 21.69 4.10
CA GLN A 575 -17.99 22.07 4.31
C GLN A 575 -17.43 21.56 5.65
N ASN A 576 -18.19 21.62 6.72
CA ASN A 576 -17.81 21.15 8.06
C ASN A 576 -17.72 19.62 8.21
N GLN A 577 -18.23 18.85 7.23
CA GLN A 577 -18.23 17.38 7.24
C GLN A 577 -17.24 16.78 6.23
N ARG A 578 -16.49 17.59 5.49
CA ARG A 578 -15.60 17.12 4.40
C ARG A 578 -14.54 16.14 4.89
N SER A 579 -13.81 16.50 5.95
CA SER A 579 -12.76 15.64 6.52
C SER A 579 -13.33 14.33 7.07
N PHE A 580 -14.50 14.40 7.72
CA PHE A 580 -15.21 13.23 8.23
C PHE A 580 -15.64 12.29 7.09
N ALA A 581 -16.17 12.82 6.00
CA ALA A 581 -16.57 12.03 4.84
C ALA A 581 -15.39 11.30 4.19
N LEU A 582 -14.23 11.94 4.05
CA LEU A 582 -13.02 11.30 3.56
C LEU A 582 -12.50 10.21 4.50
N GLY A 583 -12.60 10.42 5.81
CA GLY A 583 -12.24 9.42 6.82
C GLY A 583 -13.13 8.17 6.73
N ILE A 584 -14.43 8.35 6.64
CA ILE A 584 -15.40 7.25 6.49
C ILE A 584 -15.18 6.50 5.16
N ASP A 585 -14.99 7.22 4.05
CA ASP A 585 -14.66 6.60 2.76
C ASP A 585 -13.41 5.71 2.87
N THR A 586 -12.33 6.25 3.43
CA THR A 586 -11.08 5.51 3.57
C THR A 586 -11.27 4.27 4.45
N SER A 587 -11.96 4.39 5.60
CA SER A 587 -12.21 3.26 6.50
C SER A 587 -13.04 2.16 5.83
N ILE A 588 -14.12 2.52 5.14
CA ILE A 588 -14.97 1.55 4.43
C ILE A 588 -14.18 0.84 3.32
N ARG A 589 -13.40 1.58 2.52
CA ARG A 589 -12.58 1.00 1.45
C ARG A 589 -11.49 0.07 1.97
N VAL A 590 -10.87 0.40 3.09
CA VAL A 590 -9.85 -0.46 3.71
C VAL A 590 -10.53 -1.72 4.27
N LEU A 591 -11.57 -1.59 5.07
CA LEU A 591 -12.23 -2.73 5.72
C LEU A 591 -12.89 -3.70 4.72
N LEU A 592 -13.55 -3.19 3.68
CA LEU A 592 -14.29 -4.02 2.72
C LEU A 592 -13.50 -4.33 1.44
N GLY A 593 -12.45 -3.58 1.14
CA GLY A 593 -11.61 -3.78 -0.04
C GLY A 593 -10.25 -4.39 0.31
N SER A 594 -9.43 -3.67 1.09
CA SER A 594 -8.03 -4.09 1.36
C SER A 594 -7.95 -5.31 2.26
N VAL A 595 -8.73 -5.35 3.35
CA VAL A 595 -8.70 -6.46 4.34
C VAL A 595 -9.02 -7.83 3.71
N PRO A 596 -10.11 -8.03 2.95
CA PRO A 596 -10.41 -9.34 2.36
C PRO A 596 -9.52 -9.69 1.16
N ALA A 597 -8.87 -8.71 0.52
CA ALA A 597 -8.12 -8.94 -0.71
C ALA A 597 -7.03 -10.02 -0.56
N PRO A 598 -6.04 -9.93 0.34
CA PRO A 598 -4.98 -10.93 0.43
C PRO A 598 -5.49 -12.33 0.75
N LEU A 599 -6.58 -12.44 1.51
CA LEU A 599 -7.21 -13.73 1.85
C LEU A 599 -7.84 -14.38 0.62
N VAL A 600 -8.62 -13.61 -0.15
CA VAL A 600 -9.27 -14.11 -1.37
C VAL A 600 -8.24 -14.49 -2.42
N TYR A 601 -7.24 -13.62 -2.66
CA TYR A 601 -6.18 -13.90 -3.63
C TYR A 601 -5.30 -15.07 -3.21
N GLY A 602 -4.90 -15.15 -1.94
CA GLY A 602 -4.13 -16.26 -1.39
C GLY A 602 -4.85 -17.60 -1.55
N ALA A 603 -6.16 -17.63 -1.26
CA ALA A 603 -6.97 -18.85 -1.45
C ALA A 603 -7.09 -19.27 -2.93
N LEU A 604 -7.16 -18.32 -3.86
CA LEU A 604 -7.18 -18.61 -5.30
C LEU A 604 -5.82 -19.10 -5.80
N VAL A 605 -4.73 -18.50 -5.29
CA VAL A 605 -3.35 -18.94 -5.60
C VAL A 605 -3.14 -20.37 -5.12
N ASP A 606 -3.54 -20.68 -3.88
CA ASP A 606 -3.43 -22.03 -3.31
C ASP A 606 -4.26 -23.08 -4.07
N LYS A 607 -5.44 -22.70 -4.59
CA LYS A 607 -6.27 -23.60 -5.42
C LYS A 607 -5.63 -23.93 -6.77
N ALA A 608 -4.74 -23.09 -7.27
CA ALA A 608 -4.03 -23.35 -8.53
C ALA A 608 -2.73 -24.16 -8.33
N CYS A 609 -2.45 -24.62 -7.12
CA CYS A 609 -1.25 -25.40 -6.83
C CYS A 609 -1.35 -26.83 -7.33
N LEU A 610 -0.36 -27.28 -8.11
CA LEU A 610 -0.22 -28.62 -8.62
C LEU A 610 0.67 -29.50 -7.71
N LEU A 611 1.72 -28.92 -7.17
CA LEU A 611 2.70 -29.64 -6.37
C LEU A 611 2.96 -28.88 -5.07
N TRP A 612 2.59 -29.51 -3.95
CA TRP A 612 2.83 -29.00 -2.61
C TRP A 612 4.11 -29.58 -2.01
N ASP A 613 4.90 -28.74 -1.38
CA ASP A 613 5.95 -29.19 -0.47
C ASP A 613 5.32 -29.88 0.75
N ARG A 614 5.94 -30.94 1.23
CA ARG A 614 5.46 -31.71 2.37
C ARG A 614 6.29 -31.39 3.60
N ASN A 615 5.68 -30.72 4.55
CA ASN A 615 6.26 -30.52 5.87
C ASN A 615 5.61 -31.50 6.86
N CYS A 616 6.18 -32.70 6.92
CA CYS A 616 5.64 -33.84 7.70
C CYS A 616 4.18 -34.16 7.33
N ASP A 617 3.22 -33.89 8.22
CA ASP A 617 1.80 -34.16 7.99
C ASP A 617 1.01 -32.95 7.44
N LYS A 618 1.68 -31.82 7.19
CA LYS A 618 1.03 -30.58 6.76
C LYS A 618 1.49 -30.17 5.35
N ARG A 619 0.58 -29.53 4.63
CA ARG A 619 0.92 -28.85 3.36
C ARG A 619 1.80 -27.63 3.68
N GLY A 620 2.97 -27.56 3.06
CA GLY A 620 3.91 -26.45 3.12
C GLY A 620 3.66 -25.40 2.03
N ALA A 621 4.74 -24.86 1.46
CA ALA A 621 4.67 -23.96 0.32
C ALA A 621 4.28 -24.71 -0.97
N CYS A 622 3.65 -24.00 -1.92
CA CYS A 622 3.42 -24.53 -3.26
C CYS A 622 4.68 -24.38 -4.12
N LEU A 623 5.11 -25.47 -4.75
CA LEU A 623 6.33 -25.54 -5.57
C LEU A 623 6.04 -25.30 -7.05
N LEU A 624 4.88 -25.76 -7.54
CA LEU A 624 4.46 -25.61 -8.92
C LEU A 624 2.99 -25.23 -9.01
N TYR A 625 2.69 -24.23 -9.83
CA TYR A 625 1.34 -23.75 -10.09
C TYR A 625 0.86 -24.14 -11.50
N ASP A 626 -0.45 -24.34 -11.63
CA ASP A 626 -1.10 -24.37 -12.93
C ASP A 626 -1.27 -22.95 -13.46
N ASN A 627 -0.44 -22.57 -14.42
CA ASN A 627 -0.44 -21.25 -15.03
C ASN A 627 -1.79 -20.88 -15.66
N ALA A 628 -2.45 -21.85 -16.30
CA ALA A 628 -3.74 -21.63 -16.96
C ALA A 628 -4.86 -21.40 -15.93
N LEU A 629 -4.89 -22.22 -14.87
CA LEU A 629 -5.90 -22.13 -13.82
C LEU A 629 -5.72 -20.87 -12.97
N LEU A 630 -4.48 -20.56 -12.57
CA LEU A 630 -4.12 -19.35 -11.83
C LEU A 630 -4.52 -18.10 -12.60
N SER A 631 -4.14 -18.03 -13.86
CA SER A 631 -4.48 -16.97 -14.81
C SER A 631 -6.00 -16.78 -14.93
N THR A 632 -6.74 -17.89 -15.09
CA THR A 632 -8.19 -17.88 -15.22
C THR A 632 -8.87 -17.36 -13.95
N TYR A 633 -8.47 -17.84 -12.76
CA TYR A 633 -9.03 -17.36 -11.49
C TYR A 633 -8.79 -15.88 -11.27
N MET A 634 -7.56 -15.41 -11.55
CA MET A 634 -7.22 -14.00 -11.44
C MET A 634 -8.01 -13.16 -12.43
N ALA A 635 -8.14 -13.60 -13.67
CA ALA A 635 -8.91 -12.90 -14.71
C ALA A 635 -10.39 -12.79 -14.34
N ILE A 636 -11.02 -13.87 -13.88
CA ILE A 636 -12.44 -13.86 -13.46
C ILE A 636 -12.65 -12.89 -12.30
N LEU A 637 -11.84 -13.00 -11.23
CA LEU A 637 -11.97 -12.11 -10.08
C LEU A 637 -11.84 -10.63 -10.49
N LYS A 638 -10.83 -10.32 -11.31
CA LYS A 638 -10.61 -8.93 -11.76
C LYS A 638 -11.70 -8.43 -12.67
N THR A 639 -12.26 -9.29 -13.54
CA THR A 639 -13.39 -8.93 -14.41
C THR A 639 -14.62 -8.58 -13.58
N VAL A 640 -14.93 -9.38 -12.56
CA VAL A 640 -16.05 -9.11 -11.64
C VAL A 640 -15.86 -7.78 -10.93
N LEU A 641 -14.67 -7.54 -10.37
CA LEU A 641 -14.37 -6.29 -9.65
C LEU A 641 -14.39 -5.06 -10.58
N ALA A 642 -13.86 -5.17 -11.80
CA ALA A 642 -13.89 -4.09 -12.78
C ALA A 642 -15.32 -3.77 -13.23
N SER A 643 -16.12 -4.81 -13.53
CA SER A 643 -17.53 -4.65 -13.92
C SER A 643 -18.35 -3.99 -12.81
N TRP A 644 -18.14 -4.43 -11.56
CA TRP A 644 -18.78 -3.82 -10.40
C TRP A 644 -18.38 -2.36 -10.22
N SER A 645 -17.09 -2.03 -10.40
CA SER A 645 -16.59 -0.66 -10.31
C SER A 645 -17.24 0.27 -11.35
N VAL A 646 -17.29 -0.16 -12.61
CA VAL A 646 -17.94 0.61 -13.68
C VAL A 646 -19.44 0.78 -13.43
N PHE A 647 -20.12 -0.30 -13.02
CA PHE A 647 -21.54 -0.25 -12.67
C PHE A 647 -21.82 0.78 -11.57
N CYS A 648 -21.06 0.76 -10.48
CA CYS A 648 -21.20 1.73 -9.38
C CYS A 648 -20.88 3.16 -9.84
N ALA A 649 -19.85 3.37 -10.68
CA ALA A 649 -19.54 4.69 -11.22
C ALA A 649 -20.68 5.25 -12.09
N CYS A 650 -21.30 4.41 -12.91
CA CYS A 650 -22.48 4.79 -13.70
C CYS A 650 -23.68 5.14 -12.81
N LEU A 651 -23.94 4.39 -11.74
CA LEU A 651 -25.00 4.70 -10.78
C LEU A 651 -24.72 6.01 -10.02
N ALA A 652 -23.48 6.24 -9.60
CA ALA A 652 -23.11 7.53 -8.98
C ALA A 652 -23.43 8.72 -9.90
N MET A 653 -23.11 8.59 -11.18
CA MET A 653 -23.40 9.61 -12.20
C MET A 653 -24.91 9.76 -12.43
N PHE A 654 -25.66 8.66 -12.47
CA PHE A 654 -27.12 8.69 -12.64
C PHE A 654 -27.81 9.44 -11.50
N PHE A 655 -27.49 9.11 -10.24
CA PHE A 655 -28.09 9.76 -9.06
C PHE A 655 -27.68 11.22 -8.93
N TRP A 656 -26.47 11.58 -9.33
CA TRP A 656 -26.01 12.97 -9.36
C TRP A 656 -26.80 13.78 -10.39
N ASN A 657 -26.95 13.26 -11.61
CA ASN A 657 -27.68 13.95 -12.67
C ASN A 657 -29.18 14.10 -12.33
N ARG A 658 -29.79 13.05 -11.74
CA ARG A 658 -31.18 13.11 -11.29
C ARG A 658 -31.38 14.22 -10.25
N ARG A 659 -30.52 14.31 -9.25
CA ARG A 659 -30.58 15.36 -8.22
C ARG A 659 -30.44 16.77 -8.80
N ASN A 660 -29.59 16.94 -9.79
CA ASN A 660 -29.44 18.24 -10.48
C ASN A 660 -30.66 18.61 -11.32
N MET A 661 -31.32 17.63 -11.93
CA MET A 661 -32.55 17.86 -12.67
C MET A 661 -33.70 18.26 -11.73
N GLU A 662 -33.87 17.55 -10.61
CA GLU A 662 -34.87 17.89 -9.59
C GLU A 662 -34.65 19.32 -9.02
N ALA A 663 -33.38 19.71 -8.78
CA ALA A 663 -33.05 21.05 -8.33
C ALA A 663 -33.38 22.14 -9.40
N TYR A 664 -33.11 21.85 -10.66
CA TYR A 664 -33.42 22.76 -11.79
C TYR A 664 -34.93 22.93 -12.00
N GLU A 665 -35.71 21.84 -11.86
CA GLU A 665 -37.19 21.92 -11.97
C GLU A 665 -37.78 22.77 -10.84
N VAL A 666 -37.29 22.61 -9.60
CA VAL A 666 -37.73 23.43 -8.46
C VAL A 666 -37.38 24.91 -8.65
N GLU A 667 -36.17 25.21 -9.15
CA GLU A 667 -35.74 26.59 -9.45
C GLU A 667 -36.63 27.24 -10.50
N LYS A 668 -36.98 26.52 -11.57
CA LYS A 668 -37.87 26.98 -12.63
C LYS A 668 -39.30 27.20 -12.16
N GLU A 669 -39.82 26.35 -11.25
CA GLU A 669 -41.15 26.56 -10.63
C GLU A 669 -41.17 27.78 -9.72
N LEU A 670 -40.06 28.09 -9.03
CA LEU A 670 -39.94 29.29 -8.21
C LEU A 670 -39.89 30.57 -9.07
N GLU A 671 -39.09 30.54 -10.15
CA GLU A 671 -39.02 31.66 -11.10
C GLU A 671 -40.38 31.92 -11.80
N GLY A 672 -41.11 30.87 -12.18
CA GLY A 672 -42.44 30.97 -12.77
C GLY A 672 -43.49 31.56 -11.84
N ASN A 673 -43.39 31.26 -10.53
CA ASN A 673 -44.32 31.84 -9.53
C ASN A 673 -44.01 33.34 -9.23
N ASP A 674 -42.76 33.76 -9.38
CA ASP A 674 -42.38 35.18 -9.22
C ASP A 674 -42.83 36.06 -10.43
N GLU A 675 -43.01 35.46 -11.62
CA GLU A 675 -43.56 36.17 -12.80
C GLU A 675 -45.10 36.27 -12.77
N GLU A 676 -45.80 35.44 -11.99
CA GLU A 676 -47.28 35.52 -11.84
C GLU A 676 -47.74 36.42 -10.67
N MET A 677 -46.85 36.89 -9.78
CA MET A 677 -47.14 37.85 -8.72
C MET A 677 -46.83 39.29 -9.17
#